data_17f4790085497b66d2bea8f53287c640
#
_entry.id   17f4790085497b66d2bea8f53287c640
#
_cell.length_a   1.000
_cell.length_b   1.000
_cell.length_c   1.000
_cell.angle_alpha   90.00
_cell.angle_beta   90.00
_cell.angle_gamma   90.00
#
_symmetry.space_group_name_H-M   'P 1'
#
loop_
_entity.id
_entity.type
_entity.pdbx_description
1 polymer ?
#
loop_
_entity_poly.entity_id
_entity_poly.type
_entity_poly.pdbx_seq_one_letter_code
_entity_poly.pdbx_strand_id
1 'polypeptide(L)'
;MGKKSTLSFLPLRGMVLFPNNGAHIDIGRDKSVAALEECLAHGRQIMLSTQKDVEVEDPKREDVYEIGTVCQVQHVTKLNNGIMRAQIEGLYRARILDFRDDGLFIEVDVEEIEEDKTDTKEIQALIRACISKFEDWVKLSHKIPPEVMIAVNVAMDDGGILCNVVTNHLNCKYQDKQEILGIVDLKSRLEALYKLLLQEVEIMELENKIVFDVNKQMNKIQKEYYLREQIKAINKELGEDDEIAEAIEEYRQKMKEHTYPEYVTEALEKELKRLERTNPASPEMGVIQNYIEWVLDLPWDIENQETIDVKEAQKTLDKHHYGLTKVKERIIEYLSIKALSPDIKAPIVCLVGPPGVGKTSIATSIAQALKRKFVRASLGGVRDEAEIRGHRRTYVGAMPGRIIEGIKNAGSKDPLFLLDEVDKMASDYRGDPVSALLEVLDPEQNSTFSDHYIGLAFDLSKVMWIITANDLGNIPRPLRDRMEIIMLPSYTEVEKMHIAKEYLLDKVKKANGLKKSQVNMSDEVISKIIEDYTREAGVRELERQLSKACRKAAYKIVTEKKKSVRITKKNITDFLGKAKYTETKAEKENQVGLCTGLAWTEVGGVILPVEVAVLKGKGNLLLTGQLGDVMKESGRAALTCIRARSEKLKIDEKFYEENDIHVHFPEGAVPKDGPSAGITMTTAIVSALTGKKVRADVAMTGEITLRGKVLPIGGLKEKSLAAYREGIYTVIMPKANERDLDEFAPELKAKMKFIPVETIDEVLKVALVD
;
A
#
# COMPACT_ATOMS: atom_id res chain seq x y z
N MET A 1 -52.13 -27.53 23.28
CA MET A 1 -50.71 -27.81 23.05
C MET A 1 -50.49 -27.76 21.55
N GLY A 2 -49.70 -26.82 21.11
CA GLY A 2 -49.44 -26.63 19.68
C GLY A 2 -48.80 -27.84 19.01
N LYS A 3 -49.05 -28.02 17.74
CA LYS A 3 -48.50 -29.13 16.95
C LYS A 3 -46.97 -29.01 16.91
N LYS A 4 -46.27 -30.10 17.32
CA LYS A 4 -44.83 -30.14 17.26
C LYS A 4 -44.41 -30.75 15.92
N SER A 5 -43.38 -30.15 15.31
CA SER A 5 -42.78 -30.62 14.05
C SER A 5 -41.29 -30.30 14.03
N THR A 6 -40.55 -31.12 13.31
CA THR A 6 -39.11 -30.89 13.02
C THR A 6 -39.02 -30.32 11.61
N LEU A 7 -38.35 -29.20 11.46
CA LEU A 7 -38.22 -28.46 10.19
C LEU A 7 -36.80 -27.99 9.97
N SER A 8 -36.40 -27.88 8.70
CA SER A 8 -35.19 -27.18 8.31
C SER A 8 -35.28 -25.71 8.70
N PHE A 9 -34.19 -25.12 9.11
CA PHE A 9 -34.13 -23.76 9.62
C PHE A 9 -33.32 -22.82 8.73
N LEU A 10 -33.80 -21.59 8.56
CA LEU A 10 -33.14 -20.58 7.82
C LEU A 10 -33.13 -19.24 8.59
N PRO A 11 -31.94 -18.75 8.99
CA PRO A 11 -31.82 -17.47 9.70
C PRO A 11 -31.95 -16.28 8.75
N LEU A 12 -32.82 -15.32 9.08
CA LEU A 12 -33.03 -14.09 8.32
C LEU A 12 -32.16 -12.96 8.85
N ARG A 13 -31.55 -12.19 7.93
CA ARG A 13 -30.77 -11.00 8.27
C ARG A 13 -31.58 -9.72 8.07
N GLY A 14 -31.79 -8.96 9.14
CA GLY A 14 -32.39 -7.63 9.08
C GLY A 14 -33.83 -7.56 8.55
N MET A 15 -34.51 -8.70 8.47
CA MET A 15 -35.92 -8.76 8.06
C MET A 15 -36.73 -9.74 8.92
N VAL A 16 -37.98 -9.49 9.05
CA VAL A 16 -38.94 -10.34 9.76
C VAL A 16 -40.05 -10.75 8.78
N LEU A 17 -40.37 -12.03 8.74
CA LEU A 17 -41.48 -12.52 7.95
C LEU A 17 -42.67 -12.85 8.87
N PHE A 18 -43.83 -12.35 8.50
CA PHE A 18 -45.08 -12.58 9.22
C PHE A 18 -45.94 -13.63 8.55
N PRO A 19 -46.79 -14.39 9.29
CA PRO A 19 -47.84 -15.22 8.71
C PRO A 19 -48.73 -14.44 7.75
N ASN A 20 -49.25 -15.12 6.74
CA ASN A 20 -50.05 -14.57 5.67
C ASN A 20 -49.40 -13.49 4.81
N ASN A 21 -48.09 -13.38 4.86
CA ASN A 21 -47.29 -12.48 4.02
C ASN A 21 -46.29 -13.28 3.18
N GLY A 22 -46.12 -12.84 1.94
CA GLY A 22 -45.13 -13.39 1.03
C GLY A 22 -43.86 -12.55 0.94
N ALA A 23 -42.72 -13.18 0.73
CA ALA A 23 -41.45 -12.51 0.50
C ALA A 23 -40.59 -13.25 -0.51
N HIS A 24 -39.71 -12.51 -1.16
CA HIS A 24 -38.59 -13.06 -1.93
C HIS A 24 -37.30 -12.94 -1.10
N ILE A 25 -36.64 -14.05 -0.86
CA ILE A 25 -35.37 -14.07 -0.14
C ILE A 25 -34.26 -14.64 -1.01
N ASP A 26 -33.08 -14.02 -0.93
CA ASP A 26 -31.87 -14.48 -1.58
C ASP A 26 -31.02 -15.27 -0.57
N ILE A 27 -30.76 -16.53 -0.88
CA ILE A 27 -30.12 -17.50 0.01
C ILE A 27 -28.77 -17.84 -0.61
N GLY A 28 -27.68 -17.46 0.07
CA GLY A 28 -26.33 -17.61 -0.45
C GLY A 28 -25.36 -18.34 0.51
N ARG A 29 -25.75 -18.61 1.77
CA ARG A 29 -24.91 -19.37 2.69
C ARG A 29 -25.07 -20.86 2.43
N ASP A 30 -23.99 -21.62 2.47
CA ASP A 30 -23.99 -23.05 2.17
C ASP A 30 -24.97 -23.84 3.05
N LYS A 31 -24.99 -23.62 4.38
CA LYS A 31 -25.94 -24.24 5.30
C LYS A 31 -27.40 -23.86 5.00
N SER A 32 -27.63 -22.63 4.60
CA SER A 32 -28.97 -22.13 4.27
C SER A 32 -29.46 -22.67 2.92
N VAL A 33 -28.58 -22.84 1.96
CA VAL A 33 -28.86 -23.50 0.69
C VAL A 33 -29.21 -24.98 0.92
N ALA A 34 -28.41 -25.68 1.72
CA ALA A 34 -28.66 -27.09 2.08
C ALA A 34 -29.98 -27.25 2.84
N ALA A 35 -30.29 -26.34 3.79
CA ALA A 35 -31.58 -26.33 4.50
C ALA A 35 -32.78 -26.14 3.54
N LEU A 36 -32.64 -25.29 2.52
CA LEU A 36 -33.66 -25.09 1.50
C LEU A 36 -33.83 -26.33 0.60
N GLU A 37 -32.74 -26.96 0.17
CA GLU A 37 -32.77 -28.17 -0.64
C GLU A 37 -33.44 -29.33 0.12
N GLU A 38 -33.13 -29.50 1.40
CA GLU A 38 -33.78 -30.47 2.27
C GLU A 38 -35.27 -30.17 2.44
N CYS A 39 -35.64 -28.90 2.64
CA CYS A 39 -37.03 -28.46 2.70
C CYS A 39 -37.81 -28.82 1.43
N LEU A 40 -37.21 -28.65 0.25
CA LEU A 40 -37.82 -28.98 -1.04
C LEU A 40 -38.08 -30.50 -1.20
N ALA A 41 -37.25 -31.32 -0.62
CA ALA A 41 -37.36 -32.77 -0.64
C ALA A 41 -38.49 -33.27 0.33
N HIS A 42 -38.71 -32.58 1.45
CA HIS A 42 -39.54 -33.05 2.58
C HIS A 42 -40.70 -32.09 2.91
N GLY A 43 -41.62 -31.84 1.96
CA GLY A 43 -42.89 -31.17 2.23
C GLY A 43 -42.93 -29.66 2.05
N ARG A 44 -41.82 -29.01 1.67
CA ARG A 44 -41.65 -27.58 1.36
C ARG A 44 -41.98 -26.60 2.50
N GLN A 45 -42.01 -27.07 3.75
CA GLN A 45 -42.13 -26.20 4.92
C GLN A 45 -40.77 -25.93 5.56
N ILE A 46 -40.49 -24.70 5.90
CA ILE A 46 -39.25 -24.26 6.49
C ILE A 46 -39.50 -23.27 7.63
N MET A 47 -38.70 -23.39 8.70
CA MET A 47 -38.78 -22.42 9.80
C MET A 47 -37.86 -21.25 9.53
N LEU A 48 -38.37 -20.05 9.64
CA LEU A 48 -37.61 -18.80 9.51
C LEU A 48 -37.64 -18.03 10.82
N SER A 49 -36.46 -17.57 11.27
CA SER A 49 -36.37 -16.63 12.40
C SER A 49 -35.25 -15.61 12.15
N THR A 50 -35.49 -14.40 12.64
CA THR A 50 -34.57 -13.29 12.44
C THR A 50 -33.31 -13.43 13.34
N GLN A 51 -32.15 -13.07 12.84
CA GLN A 51 -30.94 -12.94 13.65
C GLN A 51 -31.02 -11.67 14.54
N LYS A 52 -30.52 -11.79 15.78
CA LYS A 52 -30.43 -10.65 16.70
C LYS A 52 -29.38 -9.62 16.25
N ASP A 53 -28.27 -10.13 15.70
CA ASP A 53 -27.21 -9.33 15.12
C ASP A 53 -26.98 -9.76 13.65
N VAL A 54 -27.05 -8.80 12.75
CA VAL A 54 -26.89 -9.03 11.30
C VAL A 54 -25.45 -9.35 10.88
N GLU A 55 -24.45 -9.01 11.71
CA GLU A 55 -23.02 -9.23 11.44
C GLU A 55 -22.60 -10.69 11.63
N VAL A 56 -23.34 -11.49 12.37
CA VAL A 56 -23.02 -12.90 12.64
C VAL A 56 -23.16 -13.74 11.38
N GLU A 57 -22.05 -14.35 10.94
CA GLU A 57 -22.05 -15.18 9.72
C GLU A 57 -22.64 -16.58 9.92
N ASP A 58 -22.32 -17.26 11.02
CA ASP A 58 -22.83 -18.60 11.38
C ASP A 58 -23.61 -18.52 12.70
N PRO A 59 -24.91 -18.15 12.65
CA PRO A 59 -25.69 -17.91 13.86
C PRO A 59 -26.02 -19.21 14.59
N LYS A 60 -25.78 -19.18 15.91
CA LYS A 60 -26.15 -20.24 16.84
C LYS A 60 -27.54 -19.98 17.45
N ARG A 61 -27.99 -20.90 18.31
CA ARG A 61 -29.27 -20.78 19.00
C ARG A 61 -29.46 -19.43 19.73
N GLU A 62 -28.40 -18.89 20.32
CA GLU A 62 -28.43 -17.62 21.07
C GLU A 62 -28.51 -16.38 20.17
N ASP A 63 -28.08 -16.51 18.91
CA ASP A 63 -28.01 -15.42 17.95
C ASP A 63 -29.31 -15.21 17.18
N VAL A 64 -30.30 -16.09 17.35
CA VAL A 64 -31.60 -15.99 16.68
C VAL A 64 -32.72 -15.77 17.70
N TYR A 65 -33.83 -15.17 17.26
CA TYR A 65 -35.00 -15.03 18.09
C TYR A 65 -35.73 -16.35 18.27
N GLU A 66 -36.32 -16.56 19.45
CA GLU A 66 -37.00 -17.80 19.82
C GLU A 66 -38.30 -18.05 19.03
N ILE A 67 -38.97 -16.97 18.68
CA ILE A 67 -40.25 -17.05 17.89
C ILE A 67 -39.97 -16.54 16.49
N GLY A 68 -40.37 -17.34 15.51
CA GLY A 68 -40.29 -17.06 14.10
C GLY A 68 -41.55 -17.51 13.37
N THR A 69 -41.45 -17.66 12.06
CA THR A 69 -42.58 -18.04 11.19
C THR A 69 -42.24 -19.31 10.43
N VAL A 70 -43.12 -20.29 10.49
CA VAL A 70 -43.09 -21.44 9.59
C VAL A 70 -43.67 -21.01 8.26
N CYS A 71 -42.94 -21.30 7.18
CA CYS A 71 -43.23 -20.81 5.85
C CYS A 71 -43.36 -21.95 4.85
N GLN A 72 -44.14 -21.73 3.81
CA GLN A 72 -44.25 -22.58 2.63
C GLN A 72 -43.35 -22.03 1.52
N VAL A 73 -42.47 -22.84 0.99
CA VAL A 73 -41.67 -22.48 -0.20
C VAL A 73 -42.49 -22.72 -1.45
N GLN A 74 -42.86 -21.64 -2.15
CA GLN A 74 -43.67 -21.67 -3.35
C GLN A 74 -42.83 -21.94 -4.59
N HIS A 75 -41.83 -21.13 -4.84
CA HIS A 75 -40.95 -21.21 -6.02
C HIS A 75 -39.51 -20.91 -5.67
N VAL A 76 -38.56 -21.62 -6.34
CA VAL A 76 -37.14 -21.41 -6.16
C VAL A 76 -36.49 -21.23 -7.53
N THR A 77 -35.68 -20.20 -7.68
CA THR A 77 -34.90 -19.90 -8.89
C THR A 77 -33.41 -19.84 -8.54
N LYS A 78 -32.59 -20.59 -9.25
CA LYS A 78 -31.12 -20.55 -9.08
C LYS A 78 -30.54 -19.41 -9.92
N LEU A 79 -29.78 -18.51 -9.31
CA LEU A 79 -29.11 -17.39 -9.96
C LEU A 79 -27.69 -17.79 -10.42
N ASN A 80 -27.15 -17.04 -11.40
CA ASN A 80 -25.86 -17.36 -12.04
C ASN A 80 -24.63 -17.35 -11.10
N ASN A 81 -24.77 -16.81 -9.88
CA ASN A 81 -23.70 -16.69 -8.86
C ASN A 81 -23.81 -17.74 -7.74
N GLY A 82 -24.64 -18.77 -7.90
CA GLY A 82 -24.85 -19.81 -6.89
C GLY A 82 -25.87 -19.48 -5.80
N ILE A 83 -26.40 -18.26 -5.77
CA ILE A 83 -27.45 -17.81 -4.86
C ILE A 83 -28.78 -18.41 -5.31
N MET A 84 -29.60 -18.89 -4.36
CA MET A 84 -30.96 -19.33 -4.60
C MET A 84 -31.94 -18.23 -4.19
N ARG A 85 -32.80 -17.82 -5.10
CA ARG A 85 -33.93 -16.92 -4.80
C ARG A 85 -35.17 -17.76 -4.55
N ALA A 86 -35.68 -17.71 -3.33
CA ALA A 86 -36.88 -18.43 -2.93
C ALA A 86 -38.06 -17.41 -2.74
N GLN A 87 -39.22 -17.76 -3.31
CA GLN A 87 -40.47 -17.14 -3.01
C GLN A 87 -41.12 -17.95 -1.90
N ILE A 88 -41.39 -17.32 -0.78
CA ILE A 88 -41.91 -17.95 0.43
C ILE A 88 -43.16 -17.25 0.92
N GLU A 89 -44.04 -17.99 1.56
CA GLU A 89 -45.24 -17.51 2.18
C GLU A 89 -45.32 -17.98 3.63
N GLY A 90 -45.53 -17.03 4.56
CA GLY A 90 -45.65 -17.33 5.98
C GLY A 90 -46.98 -18.02 6.30
N LEU A 91 -46.91 -19.15 7.00
CA LEU A 91 -48.09 -19.95 7.38
C LEU A 91 -48.57 -19.59 8.80
N TYR A 92 -47.73 -19.84 9.79
CA TYR A 92 -48.07 -19.63 11.21
C TYR A 92 -46.79 -19.32 12.03
N ARG A 93 -47.00 -18.72 13.21
CA ARG A 93 -45.91 -18.46 14.16
C ARG A 93 -45.53 -19.76 14.88
N ALA A 94 -44.25 -19.96 15.13
CA ALA A 94 -43.79 -21.09 15.91
C ALA A 94 -42.65 -20.70 16.85
N ARG A 95 -42.55 -21.41 17.97
CA ARG A 95 -41.48 -21.29 18.94
C ARG A 95 -40.47 -22.41 18.68
N ILE A 96 -39.20 -22.06 18.63
CA ILE A 96 -38.09 -23.01 18.53
C ILE A 96 -37.85 -23.65 19.91
N LEU A 97 -38.04 -24.98 20.01
CA LEU A 97 -37.83 -25.74 21.22
C LEU A 97 -36.40 -26.26 21.30
N ASP A 98 -35.94 -26.87 20.22
CA ASP A 98 -34.59 -27.42 20.10
C ASP A 98 -33.93 -26.98 18.79
N PHE A 99 -32.60 -26.93 18.79
CA PHE A 99 -31.81 -26.38 17.70
C PHE A 99 -30.62 -27.32 17.46
N ARG A 100 -30.62 -28.02 16.34
CA ARG A 100 -29.61 -29.00 15.98
C ARG A 100 -28.84 -28.55 14.76
N ASP A 101 -27.54 -28.41 14.90
CA ASP A 101 -26.61 -28.07 13.81
C ASP A 101 -25.71 -29.27 13.53
N ASP A 102 -26.04 -30.04 12.51
CA ASP A 102 -25.30 -31.26 12.11
C ASP A 102 -24.13 -30.91 11.14
N GLY A 103 -23.84 -29.64 10.96
CA GLY A 103 -22.76 -29.16 10.11
C GLY A 103 -23.12 -29.00 8.63
N LEU A 104 -24.11 -29.73 8.13
CA LEU A 104 -24.63 -29.61 6.76
C LEU A 104 -25.69 -28.54 6.65
N PHE A 105 -26.69 -28.59 7.52
CA PHE A 105 -27.76 -27.59 7.66
C PHE A 105 -28.29 -27.60 9.10
N ILE A 106 -29.15 -26.65 9.43
CA ILE A 106 -29.73 -26.52 10.75
C ILE A 106 -31.15 -27.08 10.74
N GLU A 107 -31.45 -27.99 11.67
CA GLU A 107 -32.79 -28.44 11.98
C GLU A 107 -33.30 -27.89 13.31
N VAL A 108 -34.58 -27.60 13.37
CA VAL A 108 -35.22 -27.13 14.60
C VAL A 108 -36.50 -27.88 14.90
N ASP A 109 -36.66 -28.22 16.18
CA ASP A 109 -37.95 -28.67 16.66
C ASP A 109 -38.79 -27.45 17.03
N VAL A 110 -39.94 -27.33 16.44
CA VAL A 110 -40.82 -26.15 16.63
C VAL A 110 -42.14 -26.57 17.21
N GLU A 111 -42.72 -25.70 17.99
CA GLU A 111 -44.08 -25.77 18.50
C GLU A 111 -44.92 -24.65 17.94
N GLU A 112 -46.01 -24.99 17.27
CA GLU A 112 -46.95 -24.02 16.70
C GLU A 112 -47.54 -23.15 17.82
N ILE A 113 -47.58 -21.85 17.64
CA ILE A 113 -48.23 -20.91 18.54
C ILE A 113 -49.66 -20.73 18.03
N GLU A 114 -50.61 -21.31 18.76
CA GLU A 114 -52.02 -21.13 18.48
C GLU A 114 -52.36 -19.65 18.65
N GLU A 115 -52.91 -19.02 17.63
CA GLU A 115 -53.35 -17.62 17.70
C GLU A 115 -54.55 -17.52 18.65
N ASP A 116 -54.48 -16.61 19.61
CA ASP A 116 -55.54 -16.33 20.55
C ASP A 116 -56.73 -15.70 19.79
N LYS A 117 -57.88 -16.37 19.80
CA LYS A 117 -59.12 -15.91 19.15
C LYS A 117 -60.10 -15.26 20.14
N THR A 118 -59.60 -14.80 21.27
CA THR A 118 -60.44 -14.14 22.28
C THR A 118 -60.97 -12.85 21.71
N ASP A 119 -62.32 -12.74 21.65
CA ASP A 119 -63.01 -11.56 21.17
C ASP A 119 -63.68 -10.82 22.34
N THR A 120 -62.93 -9.90 22.95
CA THR A 120 -63.47 -9.03 24.02
C THR A 120 -63.69 -7.62 23.47
N LYS A 121 -64.57 -6.85 24.15
CA LYS A 121 -64.79 -5.45 23.81
C LYS A 121 -63.49 -4.61 23.82
N GLU A 122 -62.54 -4.97 24.66
CA GLU A 122 -61.22 -4.32 24.74
C GLU A 122 -60.38 -4.60 23.50
N ILE A 123 -60.37 -5.86 23.06
CA ILE A 123 -59.63 -6.28 21.84
C ILE A 123 -60.24 -5.60 20.62
N GLN A 124 -61.57 -5.57 20.49
CA GLN A 124 -62.23 -4.86 19.39
C GLN A 124 -61.95 -3.36 19.40
N ALA A 125 -61.84 -2.73 20.58
CA ALA A 125 -61.47 -1.32 20.68
C ALA A 125 -60.01 -1.09 20.23
N LEU A 126 -59.06 -1.98 20.61
CA LEU A 126 -57.65 -1.92 20.19
C LEU A 126 -57.54 -2.13 18.68
N ILE A 127 -58.23 -3.09 18.10
CA ILE A 127 -58.27 -3.32 16.66
C ILE A 127 -58.66 -2.06 15.92
N ARG A 128 -59.78 -1.42 16.31
CA ARG A 128 -60.25 -0.16 15.71
C ARG A 128 -59.24 0.98 15.89
N ALA A 129 -58.61 1.08 17.06
CA ALA A 129 -57.59 2.08 17.33
C ALA A 129 -56.33 1.89 16.45
N CYS A 130 -55.87 0.64 16.27
CA CYS A 130 -54.78 0.31 15.37
C CYS A 130 -55.10 0.65 13.91
N ILE A 131 -56.28 0.30 13.42
CA ILE A 131 -56.71 0.62 12.06
C ILE A 131 -56.75 2.13 11.86
N SER A 132 -57.37 2.88 12.77
CA SER A 132 -57.44 4.34 12.67
C SER A 132 -56.04 4.99 12.66
N LYS A 133 -55.14 4.51 13.49
CA LYS A 133 -53.75 5.04 13.50
C LYS A 133 -52.96 4.63 12.25
N PHE A 134 -53.19 3.45 11.73
CA PHE A 134 -52.58 3.02 10.46
C PHE A 134 -53.14 3.85 9.27
N GLU A 135 -54.46 4.19 9.26
CA GLU A 135 -54.98 5.13 8.27
C GLU A 135 -54.30 6.51 8.33
N ASP A 136 -54.04 7.03 9.56
CA ASP A 136 -53.34 8.30 9.71
C ASP A 136 -51.94 8.20 9.15
N TRP A 137 -51.21 7.10 9.41
CA TRP A 137 -49.89 6.83 8.87
C TRP A 137 -49.88 6.71 7.33
N VAL A 138 -50.88 6.01 6.74
CA VAL A 138 -51.03 5.90 5.28
C VAL A 138 -51.28 7.27 4.64
N LYS A 139 -52.15 8.14 5.25
CA LYS A 139 -52.37 9.51 4.76
C LYS A 139 -51.11 10.36 4.73
N LEU A 140 -50.22 10.17 5.70
CA LEU A 140 -48.97 10.91 5.80
C LEU A 140 -47.91 10.38 4.86
N SER A 141 -47.93 9.11 4.50
CA SER A 141 -46.89 8.38 3.79
C SER A 141 -46.96 8.49 2.27
N HIS A 142 -47.72 9.23 1.60
CA HIS A 142 -47.76 9.47 0.13
C HIS A 142 -47.25 8.38 -0.83
N LYS A 143 -46.67 7.27 -0.34
CA LYS A 143 -45.99 6.22 -1.11
C LYS A 143 -46.70 4.85 -1.07
N ILE A 144 -47.75 4.70 -0.31
CA ILE A 144 -48.37 3.40 -0.07
C ILE A 144 -49.52 3.16 -1.04
N PRO A 145 -49.55 2.00 -1.73
CA PRO A 145 -50.65 1.66 -2.64
C PRO A 145 -51.95 1.53 -1.89
N PRO A 146 -53.10 1.96 -2.49
CA PRO A 146 -54.43 1.85 -1.86
C PRO A 146 -54.85 0.40 -1.52
N GLU A 147 -54.25 -0.59 -2.19
CA GLU A 147 -54.52 -2.02 -1.97
C GLU A 147 -54.15 -2.49 -0.57
N VAL A 148 -53.22 -1.82 0.12
CA VAL A 148 -52.80 -2.15 1.49
C VAL A 148 -53.96 -1.95 2.45
N MET A 149 -54.78 -0.88 2.28
CA MET A 149 -55.97 -0.65 3.09
C MET A 149 -57.04 -1.71 2.87
N ILE A 150 -57.13 -2.30 1.68
CA ILE A 150 -58.01 -3.43 1.40
C ILE A 150 -57.59 -4.65 2.23
N ALA A 151 -56.31 -4.96 2.27
CA ALA A 151 -55.78 -6.08 3.05
C ALA A 151 -56.02 -5.87 4.57
N VAL A 152 -55.87 -4.65 5.08
CA VAL A 152 -56.13 -4.32 6.49
C VAL A 152 -57.61 -4.44 6.81
N ASN A 153 -58.49 -4.00 5.91
CA ASN A 153 -59.95 -4.11 6.09
C ASN A 153 -60.42 -5.58 6.07
N VAL A 154 -59.81 -6.43 5.27
CA VAL A 154 -60.08 -7.89 5.28
C VAL A 154 -59.62 -8.55 6.60
N ALA A 155 -58.62 -8.01 7.23
CA ALA A 155 -58.07 -8.52 8.49
C ALA A 155 -58.76 -7.98 9.76
N MET A 156 -59.83 -7.16 9.62
CA MET A 156 -60.52 -6.51 10.76
C MET A 156 -61.15 -7.47 11.76
N ASP A 157 -61.55 -8.68 11.31
CA ASP A 157 -62.23 -9.67 12.15
C ASP A 157 -61.26 -10.58 12.92
N ASP A 158 -59.91 -10.50 12.61
CA ASP A 158 -58.90 -11.28 13.27
C ASP A 158 -57.70 -10.39 13.68
N GLY A 159 -57.62 -10.08 14.99
CA GLY A 159 -56.58 -9.23 15.52
C GLY A 159 -55.14 -9.76 15.31
N GLY A 160 -54.93 -11.06 15.22
CA GLY A 160 -53.67 -11.70 14.93
C GLY A 160 -53.21 -11.44 13.48
N ILE A 161 -54.09 -11.61 12.53
CA ILE A 161 -53.88 -11.32 11.11
C ILE A 161 -53.67 -9.81 10.92
N LEU A 162 -54.44 -8.97 11.60
CA LEU A 162 -54.26 -7.53 11.57
C LEU A 162 -52.86 -7.11 12.00
N CYS A 163 -52.36 -7.64 13.13
CA CYS A 163 -50.99 -7.39 13.60
C CYS A 163 -49.96 -7.77 12.56
N ASN A 164 -50.13 -8.91 11.89
CA ASN A 164 -49.17 -9.38 10.84
C ASN A 164 -49.18 -8.43 9.64
N VAL A 165 -50.35 -8.09 9.12
CA VAL A 165 -50.47 -7.25 7.93
C VAL A 165 -50.00 -5.83 8.18
N VAL A 166 -50.43 -5.20 9.25
CA VAL A 166 -50.02 -3.82 9.56
C VAL A 166 -48.54 -3.72 9.82
N THR A 167 -47.98 -4.58 10.67
CA THR A 167 -46.53 -4.54 11.02
C THR A 167 -45.65 -4.79 9.80
N ASN A 168 -46.09 -5.66 8.89
CA ASN A 168 -45.34 -5.95 7.68
C ASN A 168 -45.13 -4.69 6.82
N HIS A 169 -46.16 -3.83 6.73
CA HIS A 169 -46.15 -2.62 5.90
C HIS A 169 -45.49 -1.40 6.57
N LEU A 170 -45.29 -1.41 7.87
CA LEU A 170 -44.58 -0.33 8.57
C LEU A 170 -43.09 -0.29 8.16
N ASN A 171 -42.57 0.93 8.02
CA ASN A 171 -41.16 1.15 7.69
C ASN A 171 -40.28 1.37 8.95
N CYS A 172 -40.44 0.47 9.93
CA CYS A 172 -39.71 0.51 11.19
C CYS A 172 -38.55 -0.50 11.22
N LYS A 173 -37.73 -0.45 12.27
CA LYS A 173 -36.60 -1.36 12.46
C LYS A 173 -37.06 -2.81 12.58
N TYR A 174 -36.29 -3.76 12.09
CA TYR A 174 -36.62 -5.18 12.18
C TYR A 174 -36.74 -5.69 13.62
N GLN A 175 -36.04 -5.06 14.57
CA GLN A 175 -36.17 -5.37 16.00
C GLN A 175 -37.59 -5.11 16.51
N ASP A 176 -38.19 -3.95 16.14
CA ASP A 176 -39.51 -3.58 16.53
C ASP A 176 -40.58 -4.52 15.90
N LYS A 177 -40.37 -4.90 14.64
CA LYS A 177 -41.20 -5.92 13.95
C LYS A 177 -41.08 -7.29 14.66
N GLN A 178 -39.88 -7.67 15.07
CA GLN A 178 -39.66 -8.95 15.75
C GLN A 178 -40.28 -8.95 17.15
N GLU A 179 -40.26 -7.83 17.85
CA GLU A 179 -40.93 -7.69 19.14
C GLU A 179 -42.43 -8.01 19.01
N ILE A 180 -43.11 -7.44 18.01
CA ILE A 180 -44.54 -7.72 17.74
C ILE A 180 -44.77 -9.17 17.34
N LEU A 181 -43.88 -9.78 16.54
CA LEU A 181 -43.99 -11.19 16.17
C LEU A 181 -43.84 -12.10 17.40
N GLY A 182 -42.99 -11.69 18.37
CA GLY A 182 -42.65 -12.47 19.57
C GLY A 182 -43.72 -12.46 20.66
N ILE A 183 -44.64 -11.52 20.67
CA ILE A 183 -45.72 -11.44 21.68
C ILE A 183 -46.78 -12.49 21.38
N VAL A 184 -47.06 -13.37 22.36
CA VAL A 184 -48.06 -14.46 22.20
C VAL A 184 -49.46 -14.00 22.51
N ASP A 185 -49.64 -13.25 23.62
CA ASP A 185 -50.93 -12.73 24.05
C ASP A 185 -51.45 -11.65 23.09
N LEU A 186 -52.66 -11.83 22.55
CA LEU A 186 -53.24 -10.97 21.52
C LEU A 186 -53.44 -9.53 21.99
N LYS A 187 -53.89 -9.32 23.23
CA LYS A 187 -54.10 -7.98 23.78
C LYS A 187 -52.80 -7.22 23.85
N SER A 188 -51.78 -7.81 24.46
CA SER A 188 -50.43 -7.22 24.58
C SER A 188 -49.81 -6.94 23.21
N ARG A 189 -50.06 -7.79 22.23
CA ARG A 189 -49.58 -7.66 20.86
C ARG A 189 -50.19 -6.47 20.14
N LEU A 190 -51.51 -6.27 20.29
CA LEU A 190 -52.21 -5.11 19.75
C LEU A 190 -51.82 -3.80 20.46
N GLU A 191 -51.60 -3.82 21.77
CA GLU A 191 -51.07 -2.67 22.53
C GLU A 191 -49.69 -2.26 22.05
N ALA A 192 -48.78 -3.23 21.81
CA ALA A 192 -47.46 -3.00 21.27
C ALA A 192 -47.52 -2.42 19.84
N LEU A 193 -48.39 -2.99 18.99
CA LEU A 193 -48.65 -2.47 17.64
C LEU A 193 -49.16 -1.04 17.67
N TYR A 194 -50.12 -0.74 18.54
CA TYR A 194 -50.67 0.61 18.68
C TYR A 194 -49.60 1.63 19.11
N LYS A 195 -48.75 1.25 20.07
CA LYS A 195 -47.65 2.08 20.50
C LYS A 195 -46.63 2.35 19.36
N LEU A 196 -46.30 1.32 18.57
CA LEU A 196 -45.42 1.46 17.43
C LEU A 196 -46.03 2.39 16.36
N LEU A 197 -47.32 2.25 16.07
CA LEU A 197 -48.04 3.11 15.14
C LEU A 197 -48.06 4.58 15.58
N LEU A 198 -48.21 4.85 16.89
CA LEU A 198 -48.14 6.21 17.41
C LEU A 198 -46.75 6.82 17.16
N GLN A 199 -45.66 6.07 17.42
CA GLN A 199 -44.32 6.52 17.20
C GLN A 199 -44.02 6.80 15.72
N GLU A 200 -44.46 5.91 14.82
CA GLU A 200 -44.26 6.06 13.39
C GLU A 200 -45.06 7.26 12.81
N VAL A 201 -46.26 7.52 13.31
CA VAL A 201 -47.04 8.70 12.92
C VAL A 201 -46.35 9.99 13.36
N GLU A 202 -45.88 10.07 14.62
CA GLU A 202 -45.10 11.23 15.11
C GLU A 202 -43.84 11.51 14.30
N ILE A 203 -43.09 10.46 13.97
CA ILE A 203 -41.88 10.58 13.13
C ILE A 203 -42.25 11.14 11.77
N MET A 204 -43.30 10.61 11.13
CA MET A 204 -43.70 11.02 9.79
C MET A 204 -44.27 12.44 9.75
N GLU A 205 -44.99 12.89 10.81
CA GLU A 205 -45.40 14.28 10.96
C GLU A 205 -44.21 15.23 11.05
N LEU A 206 -43.15 14.84 11.78
CA LEU A 206 -41.88 15.59 11.88
C LEU A 206 -41.16 15.64 10.54
N GLU A 207 -41.08 14.52 9.83
CA GLU A 207 -40.46 14.46 8.50
C GLU A 207 -41.18 15.37 7.50
N ASN A 208 -42.52 15.31 7.46
CA ASN A 208 -43.31 16.17 6.59
C ASN A 208 -43.17 17.65 6.93
N LYS A 209 -43.06 17.99 8.23
CA LYS A 209 -42.80 19.36 8.66
C LYS A 209 -41.40 19.84 8.22
N ILE A 210 -40.37 18.99 8.34
CA ILE A 210 -39.01 19.30 7.86
C ILE A 210 -39.02 19.52 6.36
N VAL A 211 -39.64 18.64 5.59
CA VAL A 211 -39.77 18.77 4.12
C VAL A 211 -40.51 20.04 3.74
N PHE A 212 -41.60 20.39 4.47
CA PHE A 212 -42.33 21.63 4.25
C PHE A 212 -41.43 22.87 4.53
N ASP A 213 -40.69 22.86 5.63
CA ASP A 213 -39.81 23.96 6.01
C ASP A 213 -38.67 24.12 5.02
N VAL A 214 -38.08 23.00 4.54
CA VAL A 214 -37.03 22.98 3.50
C VAL A 214 -37.60 23.52 2.18
N ASN A 215 -38.77 23.09 1.76
CA ASN A 215 -39.44 23.60 0.55
C ASN A 215 -39.78 25.09 0.66
N LYS A 216 -40.16 25.56 1.85
CA LYS A 216 -40.41 26.99 2.12
C LYS A 216 -39.08 27.80 2.04
N GLN A 217 -38.00 27.23 2.52
CA GLN A 217 -36.66 27.85 2.35
C GLN A 217 -36.20 27.84 0.88
N MET A 218 -36.38 26.71 0.14
CA MET A 218 -36.12 26.66 -1.29
C MET A 218 -36.95 27.67 -2.09
N ASN A 219 -38.21 27.81 -1.79
CA ASN A 219 -39.06 28.84 -2.44
C ASN A 219 -38.57 30.26 -2.08
N LYS A 220 -38.05 30.46 -0.87
CA LYS A 220 -37.43 31.73 -0.49
C LYS A 220 -36.14 31.99 -1.28
N ILE A 221 -35.31 30.96 -1.47
CA ILE A 221 -34.08 31.01 -2.27
C ILE A 221 -34.43 31.27 -3.76
N GLN A 222 -35.44 30.57 -4.31
CA GLN A 222 -35.88 30.84 -5.69
C GLN A 222 -36.44 32.26 -5.87
N LYS A 223 -37.18 32.78 -4.87
CA LYS A 223 -37.63 34.18 -4.90
C LYS A 223 -36.49 35.17 -4.75
N GLU A 224 -35.51 34.84 -3.92
CA GLU A 224 -34.27 35.61 -3.77
C GLU A 224 -33.43 35.56 -5.05
N TYR A 225 -33.35 34.41 -5.72
CA TYR A 225 -32.74 34.25 -7.03
C TYR A 225 -33.45 35.10 -8.10
N TYR A 226 -34.82 35.04 -8.16
CA TYR A 226 -35.58 35.87 -9.11
C TYR A 226 -35.41 37.37 -8.85
N LEU A 227 -35.36 37.77 -7.59
CA LEU A 227 -35.04 39.15 -7.23
C LEU A 227 -33.59 39.52 -7.56
N ARG A 228 -32.63 38.63 -7.42
CA ARG A 228 -31.26 38.83 -7.86
C ARG A 228 -31.15 38.93 -9.38
N GLU A 229 -31.88 38.14 -10.13
CA GLU A 229 -31.94 38.24 -11.59
C GLU A 229 -32.58 39.59 -12.04
N GLN A 230 -33.63 40.05 -11.32
CA GLN A 230 -34.15 41.41 -11.54
C GLN A 230 -33.15 42.49 -11.18
N ILE A 231 -32.39 42.32 -10.09
CA ILE A 231 -31.31 43.24 -9.71
C ILE A 231 -30.20 43.23 -10.77
N LYS A 232 -29.81 42.05 -11.30
CA LYS A 232 -28.88 41.93 -12.41
C LYS A 232 -29.36 42.64 -13.68
N ALA A 233 -30.62 42.44 -14.03
CA ALA A 233 -31.19 43.16 -15.18
C ALA A 233 -31.21 44.67 -14.95
N ILE A 234 -31.47 45.13 -13.74
CA ILE A 234 -31.43 46.53 -13.33
C ILE A 234 -30.00 47.06 -13.29
N ASN A 235 -29.03 46.27 -12.74
CA ASN A 235 -27.60 46.64 -12.70
C ASN A 235 -27.00 46.67 -14.11
N LYS A 236 -27.44 45.78 -15.02
CA LYS A 236 -27.06 45.81 -16.44
C LYS A 236 -27.58 47.08 -17.16
N GLU A 237 -28.77 47.56 -16.80
CA GLU A 237 -29.26 48.87 -17.29
C GLU A 237 -28.57 50.06 -16.61
N LEU A 238 -28.06 49.88 -15.38
CA LEU A 238 -27.35 50.93 -14.61
C LEU A 238 -25.85 50.95 -14.88
N GLY A 239 -25.28 50.01 -15.66
CA GLY A 239 -23.87 49.96 -16.02
C GLY A 239 -22.93 49.56 -14.87
N GLU A 240 -23.43 48.90 -13.85
CA GLU A 240 -22.63 48.33 -12.77
C GLU A 240 -21.98 47.01 -13.24
N ASP A 241 -20.65 46.91 -13.14
CA ASP A 241 -19.84 45.79 -13.61
C ASP A 241 -20.24 44.49 -12.96
N ASP A 242 -20.60 43.51 -13.77
CA ASP A 242 -20.94 42.13 -13.35
C ASP A 242 -19.63 41.44 -12.91
N GLU A 243 -19.52 40.96 -11.68
CA GLU A 243 -18.35 40.25 -11.13
C GLU A 243 -17.81 39.15 -12.08
N ILE A 244 -18.73 38.53 -12.87
CA ILE A 244 -18.35 37.53 -13.86
C ILE A 244 -17.70 38.19 -15.09
N ALA A 245 -18.19 39.33 -15.55
CA ALA A 245 -17.61 40.06 -16.67
C ALA A 245 -16.20 40.56 -16.32
N GLU A 246 -16.02 41.02 -15.08
CA GLU A 246 -14.71 41.40 -14.55
C GLU A 246 -13.74 40.19 -14.48
N ALA A 247 -14.21 39.05 -13.95
CA ALA A 247 -13.39 37.83 -13.93
C ALA A 247 -13.03 37.31 -15.34
N ILE A 248 -13.97 37.38 -16.29
CA ILE A 248 -13.69 37.00 -17.68
C ILE A 248 -12.68 37.93 -18.33
N GLU A 249 -12.75 39.22 -18.07
CA GLU A 249 -11.78 40.18 -18.60
C GLU A 249 -10.40 39.96 -17.95
N GLU A 250 -10.35 39.66 -16.66
CA GLU A 250 -9.12 39.27 -15.97
C GLU A 250 -8.49 38.03 -16.62
N TYR A 251 -9.27 36.99 -16.89
CA TYR A 251 -8.77 35.78 -17.59
C TYR A 251 -8.30 36.09 -19.01
N ARG A 252 -9.02 36.96 -19.76
CA ARG A 252 -8.56 37.42 -21.08
C ARG A 252 -7.28 38.24 -21.01
N GLN A 253 -7.10 38.99 -19.96
CA GLN A 253 -5.88 39.75 -19.74
C GLN A 253 -4.69 38.81 -19.48
N LYS A 254 -4.86 37.81 -18.61
CA LYS A 254 -3.88 36.75 -18.39
C LYS A 254 -3.56 35.97 -19.68
N MET A 255 -4.55 35.75 -20.53
CA MET A 255 -4.32 35.10 -21.85
C MET A 255 -3.43 35.93 -22.78
N LYS A 256 -3.34 37.26 -22.60
CA LYS A 256 -2.46 38.14 -23.39
C LYS A 256 -1.04 38.20 -22.86
N GLU A 257 -0.81 37.84 -21.62
CA GLU A 257 0.51 37.88 -20.98
C GLU A 257 1.44 36.75 -21.46
N HIS A 258 0.86 35.63 -21.92
CA HIS A 258 1.55 34.44 -22.37
C HIS A 258 1.15 34.04 -23.79
N THR A 259 2.02 33.31 -24.48
CA THR A 259 1.73 32.75 -25.81
C THR A 259 1.18 31.35 -25.69
N TYR A 260 -0.11 31.17 -25.96
CA TYR A 260 -0.75 29.86 -25.94
C TYR A 260 -0.80 29.26 -27.35
N PRO A 261 -0.70 27.92 -27.47
CA PRO A 261 -1.02 27.22 -28.73
C PRO A 261 -2.48 27.53 -29.17
N GLU A 262 -2.72 27.57 -30.48
CA GLU A 262 -4.04 27.90 -31.03
C GLU A 262 -5.18 27.04 -30.46
N TYR A 263 -4.98 25.71 -30.36
CA TYR A 263 -5.97 24.81 -29.79
C TYR A 263 -6.26 25.06 -28.28
N VAL A 264 -5.30 25.59 -27.54
CA VAL A 264 -5.48 25.97 -26.12
C VAL A 264 -6.30 27.27 -26.02
N THR A 265 -5.99 28.24 -26.88
CA THR A 265 -6.73 29.51 -26.95
C THR A 265 -8.19 29.26 -27.34
N GLU A 266 -8.43 28.39 -28.32
CA GLU A 266 -9.80 28.03 -28.73
C GLU A 266 -10.55 27.33 -27.58
N ALA A 267 -9.89 26.43 -26.84
CA ALA A 267 -10.50 25.72 -25.71
C ALA A 267 -10.83 26.71 -24.55
N LEU A 268 -9.91 27.63 -24.23
CA LEU A 268 -10.13 28.66 -23.21
C LEU A 268 -11.30 29.59 -23.60
N GLU A 269 -11.33 30.07 -24.84
CA GLU A 269 -12.44 30.91 -25.32
C GLU A 269 -13.80 30.20 -25.28
N LYS A 270 -13.80 28.90 -25.55
CA LYS A 270 -15.02 28.07 -25.42
C LYS A 270 -15.51 27.98 -23.98
N GLU A 271 -14.59 27.74 -23.03
CA GLU A 271 -14.94 27.67 -21.61
C GLU A 271 -15.29 29.04 -21.04
N LEU A 272 -14.64 30.14 -21.49
CA LEU A 272 -15.03 31.47 -21.10
C LEU A 272 -16.46 31.81 -21.56
N LYS A 273 -16.82 31.48 -22.81
CA LYS A 273 -18.20 31.62 -23.29
C LYS A 273 -19.20 30.75 -22.52
N ARG A 274 -18.75 29.59 -22.01
CA ARG A 274 -19.56 28.73 -21.16
C ARG A 274 -19.73 29.36 -19.77
N LEU A 275 -18.65 29.91 -19.20
CA LEU A 275 -18.67 30.64 -17.93
C LEU A 275 -19.64 31.81 -17.95
N GLU A 276 -19.61 32.61 -19.03
CA GLU A 276 -20.52 33.75 -19.25
C GLU A 276 -22.01 33.34 -19.25
N ARG A 277 -22.31 32.12 -19.73
CA ARG A 277 -23.69 31.61 -19.81
C ARG A 277 -24.14 30.80 -18.57
N THR A 278 -23.19 30.44 -17.70
CA THR A 278 -23.46 29.61 -16.54
C THR A 278 -24.02 30.46 -15.40
N ASN A 279 -25.06 29.92 -14.74
CA ASN A 279 -25.64 30.60 -13.59
C ASN A 279 -24.63 30.69 -12.43
N PRO A 280 -24.40 31.88 -11.84
CA PRO A 280 -23.46 32.10 -10.73
C PRO A 280 -23.69 31.18 -9.51
N ALA A 281 -24.93 30.80 -9.25
CA ALA A 281 -25.27 29.90 -8.15
C ALA A 281 -25.07 28.41 -8.48
N SER A 282 -24.65 28.07 -9.70
CA SER A 282 -24.40 26.69 -10.11
C SER A 282 -23.07 26.17 -9.59
N PRO A 283 -23.01 24.97 -9.00
CA PRO A 283 -21.73 24.31 -8.68
C PRO A 283 -20.81 24.14 -9.89
N GLU A 284 -21.35 24.15 -11.09
CA GLU A 284 -20.64 24.02 -12.35
C GLU A 284 -19.70 25.23 -12.59
N MET A 285 -20.07 26.41 -12.09
CA MET A 285 -19.26 27.61 -12.23
C MET A 285 -17.86 27.44 -11.64
N GLY A 286 -17.77 26.95 -10.39
CA GLY A 286 -16.47 26.70 -9.76
C GLY A 286 -15.64 25.64 -10.49
N VAL A 287 -16.27 24.67 -11.12
CA VAL A 287 -15.57 23.66 -11.94
C VAL A 287 -14.98 24.29 -13.20
N ILE A 288 -15.72 25.19 -13.86
CA ILE A 288 -15.25 25.89 -15.06
C ILE A 288 -14.12 26.85 -14.70
N GLN A 289 -14.28 27.65 -13.64
CA GLN A 289 -13.25 28.59 -13.17
C GLN A 289 -11.95 27.87 -12.82
N ASN A 290 -12.03 26.84 -11.99
CA ASN A 290 -10.86 26.02 -11.64
C ASN A 290 -10.17 25.44 -12.89
N TYR A 291 -10.92 25.00 -13.88
CA TYR A 291 -10.34 24.50 -15.11
C TYR A 291 -9.60 25.58 -15.90
N ILE A 292 -10.23 26.76 -16.07
CA ILE A 292 -9.61 27.90 -16.75
C ILE A 292 -8.32 28.28 -16.04
N GLU A 293 -8.33 28.38 -14.71
CA GLU A 293 -7.15 28.70 -13.90
C GLU A 293 -6.05 27.65 -14.07
N TRP A 294 -6.40 26.36 -14.06
CA TRP A 294 -5.43 25.30 -14.31
C TRP A 294 -4.77 25.43 -15.68
N VAL A 295 -5.55 25.69 -16.74
CA VAL A 295 -5.02 25.83 -18.10
C VAL A 295 -4.18 27.09 -18.25
N LEU A 296 -4.60 28.23 -17.65
CA LEU A 296 -3.85 29.47 -17.67
C LEU A 296 -2.53 29.42 -16.91
N ASP A 297 -2.50 28.69 -15.78
CA ASP A 297 -1.32 28.57 -14.93
C ASP A 297 -0.27 27.59 -15.48
N LEU A 298 -0.59 26.82 -16.53
CA LEU A 298 0.38 25.93 -17.15
C LEU A 298 1.37 26.73 -18.01
N PRO A 299 2.67 26.42 -17.96
CA PRO A 299 3.72 27.16 -18.66
C PRO A 299 3.82 26.70 -20.14
N TRP A 300 2.87 27.08 -20.99
CA TRP A 300 2.82 26.65 -22.39
C TRP A 300 3.97 27.15 -23.25
N ASP A 301 4.51 28.33 -22.95
CA ASP A 301 5.55 29.02 -23.70
C ASP A 301 6.84 29.27 -22.91
N ILE A 302 6.85 28.95 -21.60
CA ILE A 302 7.96 29.26 -20.72
C ILE A 302 9.01 28.14 -20.76
N GLU A 303 10.15 28.41 -21.37
CA GLU A 303 11.33 27.56 -21.37
C GLU A 303 12.49 28.22 -20.63
N ASN A 304 13.28 27.44 -19.92
CA ASN A 304 14.55 27.92 -19.38
C ASN A 304 15.57 28.03 -20.53
N GLN A 305 16.35 29.14 -20.56
CA GLN A 305 17.44 29.26 -21.52
C GLN A 305 18.54 28.25 -21.21
N GLU A 306 18.65 27.19 -21.99
CA GLU A 306 19.66 26.16 -21.82
C GLU A 306 21.01 26.55 -22.44
N THR A 307 22.00 26.76 -21.57
CA THR A 307 23.40 26.58 -21.93
C THR A 307 23.94 25.44 -21.06
N ILE A 308 24.02 24.22 -21.61
CA ILE A 308 24.61 23.10 -20.87
C ILE A 308 26.11 23.26 -20.84
N ASP A 309 26.63 23.81 -19.72
CA ASP A 309 28.08 23.81 -19.45
C ASP A 309 28.46 22.51 -18.70
N VAL A 310 28.96 21.54 -19.47
CA VAL A 310 29.37 20.22 -18.96
C VAL A 310 30.47 20.36 -17.88
N LYS A 311 31.35 21.36 -17.98
CA LYS A 311 32.41 21.60 -16.99
C LYS A 311 31.84 22.14 -15.67
N GLU A 312 30.86 23.04 -15.75
CA GLU A 312 30.15 23.55 -14.57
C GLU A 312 29.31 22.46 -13.91
N ALA A 313 28.68 21.58 -14.71
CA ALA A 313 27.95 20.42 -14.24
C ALA A 313 28.87 19.45 -13.47
N GLN A 314 30.04 19.15 -14.00
CA GLN A 314 31.03 18.31 -13.33
C GLN A 314 31.47 18.93 -11.99
N LYS A 315 31.82 20.23 -11.97
CA LYS A 315 32.20 20.93 -10.74
C LYS A 315 31.07 20.92 -9.69
N THR A 316 29.84 21.07 -10.12
CA THR A 316 28.67 21.05 -9.23
C THR A 316 28.46 19.67 -8.62
N LEU A 317 28.57 18.60 -9.42
CA LEU A 317 28.49 17.22 -8.94
C LEU A 317 29.64 16.89 -7.99
N ASP A 318 30.86 17.32 -8.28
CA ASP A 318 32.03 17.10 -7.43
C ASP A 318 31.93 17.86 -6.09
N LYS A 319 31.35 19.06 -6.12
CA LYS A 319 31.12 19.87 -4.92
C LYS A 319 30.04 19.30 -4.00
N HIS A 320 29.01 18.65 -4.56
CA HIS A 320 27.86 18.19 -3.79
C HIS A 320 27.92 16.70 -3.42
N HIS A 321 28.76 15.91 -4.09
CA HIS A 321 28.82 14.46 -3.90
C HIS A 321 30.26 14.01 -3.79
N TYR A 322 30.60 13.35 -2.70
CA TYR A 322 31.90 12.69 -2.54
C TYR A 322 31.90 11.33 -3.24
N GLY A 323 32.98 10.96 -3.87
CA GLY A 323 33.12 9.68 -4.58
C GLY A 323 32.21 9.58 -5.80
N LEU A 324 31.61 8.40 -6.01
CA LEU A 324 30.68 8.08 -7.09
C LEU A 324 31.22 8.40 -8.50
N THR A 325 32.55 8.20 -8.72
CA THR A 325 33.24 8.62 -9.93
C THR A 325 32.58 8.08 -11.21
N LYS A 326 32.35 6.77 -11.29
CA LYS A 326 31.69 6.13 -12.44
C LYS A 326 30.26 6.67 -12.68
N VAL A 327 29.52 6.95 -11.61
CA VAL A 327 28.16 7.51 -11.69
C VAL A 327 28.20 8.92 -12.27
N LYS A 328 29.12 9.75 -11.78
CA LYS A 328 29.32 11.11 -12.28
C LYS A 328 29.77 11.11 -13.74
N GLU A 329 30.72 10.26 -14.12
CA GLU A 329 31.18 10.07 -15.51
C GLU A 329 30.00 9.77 -16.42
N ARG A 330 29.16 8.78 -16.09
CA ARG A 330 27.97 8.43 -16.87
C ARG A 330 26.97 9.58 -17.00
N ILE A 331 26.76 10.35 -15.93
CA ILE A 331 25.88 11.52 -15.95
C ILE A 331 26.49 12.59 -16.88
N ILE A 332 27.79 12.82 -16.81
CA ILE A 332 28.49 13.81 -17.66
C ILE A 332 28.49 13.37 -19.13
N GLU A 333 28.69 12.09 -19.43
CA GLU A 333 28.54 11.54 -20.78
C GLU A 333 27.14 11.82 -21.33
N TYR A 334 26.09 11.53 -20.54
CA TYR A 334 24.70 11.78 -20.89
C TYR A 334 24.45 13.29 -21.16
N LEU A 335 24.92 14.17 -20.30
CA LEU A 335 24.79 15.62 -20.48
C LEU A 335 25.57 16.12 -21.68
N SER A 336 26.71 15.51 -22.00
CA SER A 336 27.53 15.86 -23.16
C SER A 336 26.81 15.53 -24.49
N ILE A 337 26.16 14.36 -24.56
CA ILE A 337 25.32 13.98 -25.72
C ILE A 337 24.21 15.01 -25.91
N LYS A 338 23.53 15.39 -24.83
CA LYS A 338 22.44 16.36 -24.88
C LYS A 338 22.91 17.77 -25.26
N ALA A 339 24.12 18.17 -24.83
CA ALA A 339 24.73 19.42 -25.22
C ALA A 339 25.10 19.50 -26.71
N LEU A 340 25.53 18.35 -27.30
CA LEU A 340 25.88 18.25 -28.72
C LEU A 340 24.65 18.24 -29.65
N SER A 341 23.58 17.67 -29.18
CA SER A 341 22.37 17.49 -29.98
C SER A 341 21.12 17.61 -29.08
N PRO A 342 20.62 18.85 -28.91
CA PRO A 342 19.46 19.11 -28.02
C PRO A 342 18.19 18.34 -28.39
N ASP A 343 18.02 18.05 -29.69
CA ASP A 343 16.85 17.34 -30.22
C ASP A 343 16.96 15.81 -30.20
N ILE A 344 18.09 15.27 -29.77
CA ILE A 344 18.21 13.80 -29.61
C ILE A 344 17.28 13.34 -28.51
N LYS A 345 16.48 12.35 -28.83
CA LYS A 345 15.67 11.55 -27.91
C LYS A 345 16.63 10.76 -27.00
N ALA A 346 17.11 11.39 -25.93
CA ALA A 346 18.02 10.76 -24.99
C ALA A 346 17.29 9.71 -24.14
N PRO A 347 17.92 8.57 -23.81
CA PRO A 347 17.32 7.58 -22.93
C PRO A 347 17.04 8.18 -21.55
N ILE A 348 16.06 7.63 -20.85
CA ILE A 348 15.66 8.08 -19.53
C ILE A 348 16.67 7.58 -18.50
N VAL A 349 17.24 8.48 -17.72
CA VAL A 349 18.20 8.08 -16.68
C VAL A 349 17.48 7.47 -15.48
N CYS A 350 17.85 6.22 -15.15
CA CYS A 350 17.33 5.53 -13.97
C CYS A 350 18.46 5.29 -12.94
N LEU A 351 18.34 5.92 -11.78
CA LEU A 351 19.28 5.77 -10.67
C LEU A 351 18.82 4.62 -9.76
N VAL A 352 19.49 3.50 -9.79
CA VAL A 352 19.16 2.32 -9.01
C VAL A 352 20.17 2.10 -7.89
N GLY A 353 19.71 1.79 -6.69
CA GLY A 353 20.60 1.48 -5.56
C GLY A 353 19.89 1.55 -4.22
N PRO A 354 20.54 1.12 -3.15
CA PRO A 354 19.95 1.04 -1.83
C PRO A 354 19.46 2.42 -1.31
N PRO A 355 18.58 2.45 -0.31
CA PRO A 355 18.11 3.69 0.27
C PRO A 355 19.26 4.49 0.92
N GLY A 356 19.22 5.81 0.76
CA GLY A 356 20.18 6.70 1.41
C GLY A 356 21.52 6.90 0.70
N VAL A 357 21.72 6.34 -0.51
CA VAL A 357 22.94 6.55 -1.31
C VAL A 357 22.95 7.85 -2.13
N GLY A 358 21.94 8.70 -1.97
CA GLY A 358 21.94 10.03 -2.58
C GLY A 358 21.26 10.16 -3.94
N LYS A 359 20.43 9.19 -4.38
CA LYS A 359 19.71 9.21 -5.67
C LYS A 359 18.98 10.54 -5.92
N THR A 360 18.14 10.95 -5.00
CA THR A 360 17.39 12.23 -5.08
C THR A 360 18.31 13.44 -5.03
N SER A 361 19.38 13.39 -4.25
CA SER A 361 20.36 14.48 -4.15
C SER A 361 21.14 14.67 -5.46
N ILE A 362 21.50 13.58 -6.14
CA ILE A 362 22.15 13.63 -7.46
C ILE A 362 21.22 14.30 -8.47
N ALA A 363 19.94 13.90 -8.54
CA ALA A 363 18.96 14.51 -9.43
C ALA A 363 18.80 16.01 -9.16
N THR A 364 18.77 16.42 -7.89
CA THR A 364 18.74 17.85 -7.52
C THR A 364 20.00 18.58 -7.98
N SER A 365 21.18 17.96 -7.86
CA SER A 365 22.44 18.58 -8.29
C SER A 365 22.54 18.70 -9.82
N ILE A 366 21.97 17.73 -10.56
CA ILE A 366 21.85 17.81 -12.02
C ILE A 366 20.93 18.98 -12.41
N ALA A 367 19.78 19.12 -11.75
CA ALA A 367 18.88 20.25 -12.01
C ALA A 367 19.54 21.60 -11.76
N GLN A 368 20.30 21.72 -10.67
CA GLN A 368 21.07 22.94 -10.35
C GLN A 368 22.17 23.22 -11.39
N ALA A 369 22.89 22.20 -11.82
CA ALA A 369 23.94 22.32 -12.82
C ALA A 369 23.39 22.77 -14.19
N LEU A 370 22.20 22.29 -14.54
CA LEU A 370 21.48 22.67 -15.77
C LEU A 370 20.66 23.96 -15.64
N LYS A 371 20.60 24.54 -14.44
CA LYS A 371 19.75 25.70 -14.13
C LYS A 371 18.26 25.46 -14.40
N ARG A 372 17.83 24.17 -14.42
CA ARG A 372 16.43 23.77 -14.59
C ARG A 372 15.69 23.78 -13.28
N LYS A 373 14.38 24.05 -13.33
CA LYS A 373 13.50 23.86 -12.18
C LYS A 373 13.43 22.37 -11.82
N PHE A 374 13.45 22.09 -10.53
CA PHE A 374 13.41 20.70 -10.02
C PHE A 374 12.02 20.35 -9.50
N VAL A 375 11.44 19.31 -10.04
CA VAL A 375 10.16 18.74 -9.59
C VAL A 375 10.37 17.32 -9.12
N ARG A 376 9.69 16.93 -8.07
CA ARG A 376 9.72 15.54 -7.55
C ARG A 376 8.30 15.01 -7.40
N ALA A 377 7.99 13.88 -8.03
CA ALA A 377 6.79 13.10 -7.78
C ALA A 377 7.18 11.71 -7.25
N SER A 378 6.62 11.32 -6.12
CA SER A 378 6.80 9.98 -5.59
C SER A 378 5.77 9.04 -6.22
N LEU A 379 6.24 7.94 -6.81
CA LEU A 379 5.40 6.89 -7.38
C LEU A 379 5.23 5.69 -6.43
N GLY A 380 5.88 5.74 -5.25
CA GLY A 380 5.74 4.70 -4.23
C GLY A 380 4.33 4.64 -3.68
N GLY A 381 3.66 3.50 -3.90
CA GLY A 381 2.28 3.27 -3.44
C GLY A 381 1.18 3.71 -4.43
N VAL A 382 1.54 4.27 -5.57
CA VAL A 382 0.59 4.56 -6.66
C VAL A 382 0.02 3.26 -7.21
N ARG A 383 -1.31 3.20 -7.28
CA ARG A 383 -2.07 2.05 -7.77
C ARG A 383 -3.06 2.40 -8.87
N ASP A 384 -3.47 3.67 -8.93
CA ASP A 384 -4.46 4.18 -9.86
C ASP A 384 -3.78 5.00 -10.96
N GLU A 385 -4.10 4.72 -12.19
CA GLU A 385 -3.67 5.48 -13.37
C GLU A 385 -4.04 6.97 -13.24
N ALA A 386 -5.16 7.27 -12.60
CA ALA A 386 -5.65 8.63 -12.40
C ALA A 386 -4.70 9.51 -11.56
N GLU A 387 -3.84 8.93 -10.71
CA GLU A 387 -2.81 9.71 -10.02
C GLU A 387 -1.76 10.27 -11.00
N ILE A 388 -1.53 9.63 -12.14
CA ILE A 388 -0.57 10.08 -13.16
C ILE A 388 -1.26 10.97 -14.20
N ARG A 389 -2.44 10.55 -14.70
CA ARG A 389 -3.17 11.17 -15.82
C ARG A 389 -4.34 12.06 -15.39
N GLY A 390 -4.63 12.19 -14.10
CA GLY A 390 -5.76 12.95 -13.59
C GLY A 390 -7.12 12.26 -13.74
N HIS A 391 -8.13 12.83 -13.10
CA HIS A 391 -9.52 12.37 -13.16
C HIS A 391 -10.31 13.17 -14.19
N ARG A 392 -11.30 12.54 -14.83
CA ARG A 392 -12.20 13.27 -15.74
C ARG A 392 -12.97 14.35 -14.98
N ARG A 393 -13.06 15.54 -15.56
CA ARG A 393 -13.74 16.74 -14.97
C ARG A 393 -15.19 16.53 -14.51
N THR A 394 -15.83 15.48 -14.99
CA THR A 394 -17.22 15.16 -14.62
C THR A 394 -17.39 14.62 -13.20
N TYR A 395 -16.30 14.25 -12.54
CA TYR A 395 -16.35 13.76 -11.16
C TYR A 395 -16.19 14.91 -10.16
N VAL A 396 -16.95 14.86 -9.08
CA VAL A 396 -16.80 15.83 -7.97
C VAL A 396 -15.44 15.63 -7.32
N GLY A 397 -14.65 16.71 -7.21
CA GLY A 397 -13.30 16.65 -6.67
C GLY A 397 -12.23 16.18 -7.66
N ALA A 398 -12.54 16.14 -8.97
CA ALA A 398 -11.55 15.83 -10.00
C ALA A 398 -10.39 16.83 -9.97
N MET A 399 -9.17 16.30 -10.14
CA MET A 399 -7.93 17.07 -10.19
C MET A 399 -7.03 16.55 -11.32
N PRO A 400 -6.13 17.40 -11.87
CA PRO A 400 -5.09 16.94 -12.76
C PRO A 400 -4.17 15.89 -12.11
N GLY A 401 -3.50 15.11 -12.94
CA GLY A 401 -2.50 14.16 -12.49
C GLY A 401 -1.22 14.83 -11.99
N ARG A 402 -0.42 14.07 -11.25
CA ARG A 402 0.85 14.53 -10.65
C ARG A 402 1.84 15.09 -11.67
N ILE A 403 1.76 14.67 -12.92
CA ILE A 403 2.64 15.17 -13.98
C ILE A 403 2.30 16.62 -14.30
N ILE A 404 1.05 16.90 -14.60
CA ILE A 404 0.59 18.25 -14.92
C ILE A 404 0.70 19.18 -13.71
N GLU A 405 0.35 18.68 -12.51
CA GLU A 405 0.56 19.43 -11.26
C GLU A 405 2.03 19.80 -11.05
N GLY A 406 2.94 18.85 -11.31
CA GLY A 406 4.37 19.09 -11.22
C GLY A 406 4.87 20.13 -12.22
N ILE A 407 4.39 20.12 -13.46
CA ILE A 407 4.72 21.11 -14.49
C ILE A 407 4.22 22.51 -14.09
N LYS A 408 2.98 22.62 -13.61
CA LYS A 408 2.44 23.86 -13.07
C LYS A 408 3.32 24.43 -11.96
N ASN A 409 3.67 23.60 -10.97
CA ASN A 409 4.50 23.99 -9.83
C ASN A 409 5.94 24.39 -10.24
N ALA A 410 6.45 23.83 -11.32
CA ALA A 410 7.74 24.22 -11.89
C ALA A 410 7.70 25.62 -12.51
N GLY A 411 6.57 26.00 -13.10
CA GLY A 411 6.43 27.26 -13.85
C GLY A 411 7.28 27.30 -15.12
N SER A 412 7.65 26.13 -15.67
CA SER A 412 8.38 26.00 -16.93
C SER A 412 8.05 24.64 -17.57
N LYS A 413 8.03 24.56 -18.91
CA LYS A 413 7.70 23.33 -19.63
C LYS A 413 8.86 22.35 -19.73
N ASP A 414 10.06 22.74 -19.33
CA ASP A 414 11.30 21.99 -19.43
C ASP A 414 11.98 21.69 -18.07
N PRO A 415 11.25 21.38 -16.99
CA PRO A 415 11.86 21.08 -15.70
C PRO A 415 12.68 19.79 -15.77
N LEU A 416 13.54 19.59 -14.77
CA LEU A 416 14.01 18.26 -14.42
C LEU A 416 12.98 17.61 -13.50
N PHE A 417 12.36 16.55 -13.98
CA PHE A 417 11.31 15.84 -13.27
C PHE A 417 11.84 14.51 -12.70
N LEU A 418 11.84 14.41 -11.40
CA LEU A 418 12.25 13.20 -10.68
C LEU A 418 11.02 12.36 -10.34
N LEU A 419 10.95 11.16 -10.91
CA LEU A 419 9.99 10.12 -10.55
C LEU A 419 10.64 9.16 -9.54
N ASP A 420 10.25 9.29 -8.28
CA ASP A 420 10.91 8.60 -7.18
C ASP A 420 10.18 7.29 -6.83
N GLU A 421 10.95 6.24 -6.55
CA GLU A 421 10.47 4.92 -6.10
C GLU A 421 9.55 4.20 -7.12
N VAL A 422 9.94 4.15 -8.40
CA VAL A 422 9.17 3.47 -9.46
C VAL A 422 9.02 1.96 -9.21
N ASP A 423 9.97 1.34 -8.53
CA ASP A 423 9.98 -0.07 -8.13
C ASP A 423 8.89 -0.45 -7.10
N LYS A 424 8.22 0.55 -6.51
CA LYS A 424 7.15 0.37 -5.54
C LYS A 424 5.75 0.63 -6.10
N MET A 425 5.63 0.83 -7.40
CA MET A 425 4.33 0.89 -8.06
C MET A 425 3.70 -0.50 -8.07
N ALA A 426 2.39 -0.57 -7.84
CA ALA A 426 1.62 -1.79 -7.90
C ALA A 426 0.50 -1.63 -8.93
N SER A 427 0.30 -2.64 -9.78
CA SER A 427 -0.91 -2.72 -10.62
C SER A 427 -2.04 -3.34 -9.80
N ASP A 428 -3.23 -2.73 -9.84
CA ASP A 428 -4.44 -3.24 -9.21
C ASP A 428 -5.58 -3.25 -10.24
N TYR A 429 -6.73 -3.83 -9.91
CA TYR A 429 -7.94 -3.88 -10.76
C TYR A 429 -8.48 -2.50 -11.21
N ARG A 430 -7.93 -1.40 -10.67
CA ARG A 430 -8.38 -0.01 -10.91
C ARG A 430 -7.64 0.73 -12.02
N GLY A 431 -6.61 0.16 -12.60
CA GLY A 431 -5.85 0.78 -13.68
C GLY A 431 -4.43 0.25 -13.79
N ASP A 432 -3.74 0.63 -14.87
CA ASP A 432 -2.35 0.30 -15.11
C ASP A 432 -1.47 1.57 -15.08
N PRO A 433 -0.97 1.97 -13.91
CA PRO A 433 -0.11 3.15 -13.79
C PRO A 433 1.19 3.00 -14.59
N VAL A 434 1.62 1.76 -14.91
CA VAL A 434 2.79 1.50 -15.74
C VAL A 434 2.55 1.94 -17.17
N SER A 435 1.38 1.63 -17.74
CA SER A 435 1.00 2.08 -19.08
C SER A 435 0.88 3.59 -19.18
N ALA A 436 0.29 4.25 -18.16
CA ALA A 436 0.23 5.70 -18.10
C ALA A 436 1.64 6.33 -18.06
N LEU A 437 2.55 5.72 -17.28
CA LEU A 437 3.92 6.19 -17.19
C LEU A 437 4.71 5.97 -18.48
N LEU A 438 4.44 4.88 -19.20
CA LEU A 438 5.05 4.64 -20.53
C LEU A 438 4.70 5.75 -21.52
N GLU A 439 3.45 6.21 -21.55
CA GLU A 439 3.04 7.32 -22.42
C GLU A 439 3.74 8.64 -22.07
N VAL A 440 3.89 8.93 -20.77
CA VAL A 440 4.62 10.12 -20.28
C VAL A 440 6.10 10.06 -20.70
N LEU A 441 6.70 8.89 -20.63
CA LEU A 441 8.13 8.71 -20.81
C LEU A 441 8.53 8.39 -22.26
N ASP A 442 7.61 7.90 -23.09
CA ASP A 442 7.89 7.53 -24.48
C ASP A 442 8.09 8.79 -25.32
N PRO A 443 9.30 8.99 -25.90
CA PRO A 443 9.57 10.16 -26.74
C PRO A 443 8.71 10.26 -28.01
N GLU A 444 8.03 9.17 -28.41
CA GLU A 444 7.12 9.18 -29.56
C GLU A 444 5.71 9.65 -29.20
N GLN A 445 5.33 9.56 -27.94
CA GLN A 445 3.98 9.86 -27.45
C GLN A 445 3.93 11.08 -26.53
N ASN A 446 5.01 11.40 -25.81
CA ASN A 446 5.03 12.42 -24.79
C ASN A 446 4.87 13.86 -25.29
N SER A 447 5.09 14.11 -26.59
CA SER A 447 4.83 15.42 -27.22
C SER A 447 3.34 15.77 -27.30
N THR A 448 2.47 14.76 -27.18
CA THR A 448 1.01 14.90 -27.23
C THR A 448 0.33 14.33 -25.99
N PHE A 449 1.02 14.37 -24.84
CA PHE A 449 0.47 13.87 -23.60
C PHE A 449 -0.83 14.59 -23.23
N SER A 450 -1.88 13.83 -22.92
CA SER A 450 -3.17 14.38 -22.54
C SER A 450 -3.59 13.90 -21.15
N ASP A 451 -3.62 14.83 -20.21
CA ASP A 451 -4.21 14.61 -18.89
C ASP A 451 -5.74 14.58 -19.00
N HIS A 452 -6.39 13.66 -18.27
CA HIS A 452 -7.84 13.49 -18.35
C HIS A 452 -8.65 14.67 -17.79
N TYR A 453 -8.06 15.44 -16.86
CA TYR A 453 -8.68 16.65 -16.33
C TYR A 453 -8.53 17.82 -17.32
N ILE A 454 -7.31 18.05 -17.80
CA ILE A 454 -7.01 19.14 -18.72
C ILE A 454 -7.63 18.87 -20.10
N GLY A 455 -7.55 17.64 -20.62
CA GLY A 455 -8.11 17.24 -21.90
C GLY A 455 -7.49 17.91 -23.11
N LEU A 456 -6.38 18.61 -22.94
CA LEU A 456 -5.57 19.27 -23.97
C LEU A 456 -4.21 18.58 -24.03
N ALA A 457 -3.66 18.50 -25.24
CA ALA A 457 -2.32 17.94 -25.43
C ALA A 457 -1.27 18.88 -24.85
N PHE A 458 -0.38 18.38 -24.00
CA PHE A 458 0.75 19.12 -23.44
C PHE A 458 2.05 18.46 -23.87
N ASP A 459 2.98 19.26 -24.40
CA ASP A 459 4.27 18.76 -24.87
C ASP A 459 5.25 18.53 -23.72
N LEU A 460 5.50 17.27 -23.39
CA LEU A 460 6.46 16.83 -22.38
C LEU A 460 7.85 16.50 -22.96
N SER A 461 8.08 16.68 -24.26
CA SER A 461 9.32 16.28 -24.94
C SER A 461 10.57 17.04 -24.42
N LYS A 462 10.36 18.24 -23.87
CA LYS A 462 11.41 19.07 -23.29
C LYS A 462 11.74 18.75 -21.83
N VAL A 463 10.88 17.98 -21.17
CA VAL A 463 11.09 17.57 -19.77
C VAL A 463 12.27 16.60 -19.68
N MET A 464 13.16 16.84 -18.74
CA MET A 464 14.24 15.92 -18.44
C MET A 464 13.79 14.95 -17.35
N TRP A 465 13.62 13.68 -17.72
CA TRP A 465 13.17 12.65 -16.81
C TRP A 465 14.34 11.97 -16.10
N ILE A 466 14.28 11.93 -14.78
CA ILE A 466 15.13 11.06 -13.95
C ILE A 466 14.23 10.18 -13.10
N ILE A 467 14.56 8.90 -13.05
CA ILE A 467 13.80 7.90 -12.30
C ILE A 467 14.68 7.35 -11.19
N THR A 468 14.10 7.01 -10.05
CA THR A 468 14.81 6.29 -9.00
C THR A 468 14.12 4.98 -8.66
N ALA A 469 14.94 3.99 -8.32
CA ALA A 469 14.48 2.71 -7.80
C ALA A 469 15.44 2.19 -6.73
N ASN A 470 14.97 1.34 -5.85
CA ASN A 470 15.84 0.65 -4.91
C ASN A 470 16.27 -0.71 -5.46
N ASP A 471 15.38 -1.39 -6.18
CA ASP A 471 15.62 -2.69 -6.78
C ASP A 471 15.26 -2.69 -8.27
N LEU A 472 16.21 -3.11 -9.09
CA LEU A 472 16.06 -3.25 -10.53
C LEU A 472 15.04 -4.35 -10.91
N GLY A 473 14.96 -5.41 -10.11
CA GLY A 473 14.10 -6.57 -10.36
C GLY A 473 12.61 -6.22 -10.36
N ASN A 474 12.23 -5.24 -9.55
CA ASN A 474 10.85 -4.80 -9.38
C ASN A 474 10.41 -3.76 -10.42
N ILE A 475 11.31 -3.28 -11.27
CA ILE A 475 10.94 -2.38 -12.38
C ILE A 475 10.35 -3.21 -13.52
N PRO A 476 9.12 -2.90 -13.98
CA PRO A 476 8.51 -3.57 -15.14
C PRO A 476 9.40 -3.53 -16.38
N ARG A 477 9.52 -4.66 -17.09
CA ARG A 477 10.39 -4.79 -18.28
C ARG A 477 10.16 -3.69 -19.32
N PRO A 478 8.93 -3.33 -19.71
CA PRO A 478 8.69 -2.30 -20.72
C PRO A 478 9.28 -0.93 -20.36
N LEU A 479 9.27 -0.58 -19.08
CA LEU A 479 9.92 0.65 -18.60
C LEU A 479 11.44 0.51 -18.60
N ARG A 480 11.95 -0.63 -18.14
CA ARG A 480 13.39 -0.88 -18.02
C ARG A 480 14.10 -0.83 -19.38
N ASP A 481 13.46 -1.32 -20.42
CA ASP A 481 14.03 -1.36 -21.78
C ASP A 481 14.20 0.05 -22.39
N ARG A 482 13.56 1.07 -21.83
CA ARG A 482 13.67 2.49 -22.23
C ARG A 482 14.60 3.33 -21.36
N MET A 483 15.20 2.71 -20.34
CA MET A 483 16.00 3.41 -19.34
C MET A 483 17.50 3.12 -19.47
N GLU A 484 18.30 4.16 -19.32
CA GLU A 484 19.72 4.00 -19.03
C GLU A 484 19.92 3.82 -17.52
N ILE A 485 20.32 2.61 -17.13
CA ILE A 485 20.42 2.22 -15.72
C ILE A 485 21.80 2.58 -15.19
N ILE A 486 21.81 3.44 -14.18
CA ILE A 486 23.02 3.82 -13.46
C ILE A 486 22.94 3.26 -12.04
N MET A 487 23.78 2.26 -11.76
CA MET A 487 23.83 1.63 -10.43
C MET A 487 24.60 2.51 -9.44
N LEU A 488 23.98 2.86 -8.33
CA LEU A 488 24.61 3.53 -7.21
C LEU A 488 25.04 2.51 -6.16
N PRO A 489 26.35 2.33 -5.94
CA PRO A 489 26.84 1.38 -4.94
C PRO A 489 26.62 1.89 -3.52
N SER A 490 26.77 0.99 -2.55
CA SER A 490 26.84 1.33 -1.13
C SER A 490 28.10 2.16 -0.83
N TYR A 491 27.97 3.08 0.14
CA TYR A 491 29.12 3.85 0.62
C TYR A 491 30.03 3.04 1.54
N THR A 492 31.34 3.19 1.37
CA THR A 492 32.34 2.73 2.31
C THR A 492 32.32 3.59 3.59
N GLU A 493 32.91 3.11 4.67
CA GLU A 493 33.02 3.88 5.92
C GLU A 493 33.83 5.18 5.72
N VAL A 494 34.85 5.14 4.89
CA VAL A 494 35.64 6.33 4.51
C VAL A 494 34.79 7.34 3.78
N GLU A 495 33.98 6.90 2.79
CA GLU A 495 33.05 7.77 2.08
C GLU A 495 31.97 8.32 3.03
N LYS A 496 31.39 7.50 3.91
CA LYS A 496 30.42 7.96 4.93
C LYS A 496 31.02 9.01 5.86
N MET A 497 32.30 8.83 6.26
CA MET A 497 33.02 9.80 7.09
C MET A 497 33.14 11.16 6.37
N HIS A 498 33.58 11.15 5.10
CA HIS A 498 33.68 12.37 4.30
C HIS A 498 32.31 13.03 4.10
N ILE A 499 31.29 12.25 3.73
CA ILE A 499 29.91 12.75 3.55
C ILE A 499 29.40 13.34 4.86
N ALA A 500 29.63 12.68 5.99
CA ALA A 500 29.20 13.20 7.30
C ALA A 500 29.83 14.54 7.62
N LYS A 501 31.13 14.69 7.36
CA LYS A 501 31.92 15.88 7.71
C LYS A 501 31.63 17.06 6.80
N GLU A 502 31.61 16.81 5.48
CA GLU A 502 31.52 17.87 4.48
C GLU A 502 30.08 18.33 4.20
N TYR A 503 29.08 17.40 4.33
CA TYR A 503 27.72 17.70 3.94
C TYR A 503 26.70 17.56 5.08
N LEU A 504 26.73 16.44 5.84
CA LEU A 504 25.65 16.17 6.79
C LEU A 504 25.73 17.00 8.06
N LEU A 505 26.94 17.20 8.63
CA LEU A 505 27.09 17.91 9.91
C LEU A 505 26.57 19.35 9.82
N ASP A 506 26.93 20.09 8.78
CA ASP A 506 26.49 21.46 8.63
C ASP A 506 24.99 21.55 8.35
N LYS A 507 24.46 20.66 7.52
CA LYS A 507 23.03 20.52 7.24
C LYS A 507 22.24 20.25 8.53
N VAL A 508 22.69 19.26 9.32
CA VAL A 508 22.03 18.83 10.54
C VAL A 508 22.11 19.90 11.63
N LYS A 509 23.24 20.57 11.80
CA LYS A 509 23.39 21.72 12.74
C LYS A 509 22.40 22.82 12.39
N LYS A 510 22.34 23.23 11.12
CA LYS A 510 21.43 24.25 10.64
C LYS A 510 19.96 23.87 10.86
N ALA A 511 19.60 22.64 10.54
CA ALA A 511 18.23 22.11 10.73
C ALA A 511 17.79 22.06 12.21
N ASN A 512 18.75 21.95 13.15
CA ASN A 512 18.48 21.97 14.60
C ASN A 512 18.73 23.35 15.25
N GLY A 513 18.85 24.44 14.47
CA GLY A 513 19.03 25.80 14.97
C GLY A 513 20.40 26.08 15.59
N LEU A 514 21.41 25.27 15.29
CA LEU A 514 22.75 25.37 15.86
C LEU A 514 23.72 26.07 14.90
N LYS A 515 24.56 26.94 15.47
CA LYS A 515 25.70 27.52 14.72
C LYS A 515 26.81 26.47 14.59
N LYS A 516 27.67 26.60 13.55
CA LYS A 516 28.77 25.66 13.27
C LYS A 516 29.68 25.40 14.46
N SER A 517 29.98 26.45 15.27
CA SER A 517 30.87 26.39 16.44
C SER A 517 30.25 25.80 17.69
N GLN A 518 28.92 25.67 17.77
CA GLN A 518 28.23 25.27 18.99
C GLN A 518 28.30 23.75 19.28
N VAL A 519 28.47 22.93 18.24
CA VAL A 519 28.65 21.50 18.42
C VAL A 519 29.90 21.04 17.70
N ASN A 520 30.82 20.41 18.44
CA ASN A 520 32.06 19.85 17.91
C ASN A 520 32.10 18.33 18.09
N MET A 521 32.36 17.64 16.97
CA MET A 521 32.59 16.20 16.90
C MET A 521 33.93 15.95 16.17
N SER A 522 34.80 15.13 16.73
CA SER A 522 36.02 14.71 16.04
C SER A 522 35.70 13.58 15.04
N ASP A 523 36.60 13.36 14.08
CA ASP A 523 36.51 12.29 13.11
C ASP A 523 36.31 10.92 13.79
N GLU A 524 37.04 10.70 14.90
CA GLU A 524 36.90 9.48 15.70
C GLU A 524 35.51 9.27 16.33
N VAL A 525 34.77 10.36 16.63
CA VAL A 525 33.41 10.28 17.14
C VAL A 525 32.46 9.92 16.00
N ILE A 526 32.65 10.50 14.84
CA ILE A 526 31.86 10.19 13.64
C ILE A 526 32.06 8.73 13.23
N SER A 527 33.32 8.24 13.21
CA SER A 527 33.64 6.82 12.96
C SER A 527 32.88 5.91 13.92
N LYS A 528 32.94 6.25 15.21
CA LYS A 528 32.23 5.50 16.24
C LYS A 528 30.69 5.55 16.05
N ILE A 529 30.12 6.65 15.54
CA ILE A 529 28.69 6.70 15.19
C ILE A 529 28.39 5.76 14.03
N ILE A 530 29.23 5.75 13.00
CA ILE A 530 29.09 4.88 11.84
C ILE A 530 29.14 3.41 12.26
N GLU A 531 30.11 3.03 13.07
CA GLU A 531 30.34 1.65 13.51
C GLU A 531 29.27 1.15 14.50
N ASP A 532 29.04 1.89 15.59
CA ASP A 532 28.26 1.42 16.73
C ASP A 532 26.73 1.71 16.60
N TYR A 533 26.33 2.70 15.79
CA TYR A 533 24.94 3.18 15.76
C TYR A 533 24.27 3.09 14.40
N THR A 534 25.01 2.76 13.33
CA THR A 534 24.45 2.63 11.98
C THR A 534 24.87 1.32 11.31
N ARG A 535 23.90 0.63 10.68
CA ARG A 535 24.14 -0.48 9.75
C ARG A 535 23.27 -0.24 8.52
N GLU A 536 23.81 0.46 7.53
CA GLU A 536 23.09 0.83 6.31
C GLU A 536 24.05 0.95 5.13
N ALA A 537 23.52 0.75 3.93
CA ALA A 537 24.27 0.95 2.69
C ALA A 537 24.55 2.44 2.39
N GLY A 538 23.63 3.30 2.73
CA GLY A 538 23.69 4.75 2.54
C GLY A 538 24.10 5.52 3.79
N VAL A 539 23.57 6.75 3.92
CA VAL A 539 23.85 7.67 5.04
C VAL A 539 22.61 8.23 5.72
N ARG A 540 21.43 7.62 5.50
CA ARG A 540 20.15 8.11 6.03
C ARG A 540 20.06 7.93 7.55
N GLU A 541 20.45 6.79 8.05
CA GLU A 541 20.49 6.53 9.50
C GLU A 541 21.61 7.33 10.17
N LEU A 542 22.74 7.48 9.51
CA LEU A 542 23.85 8.35 9.96
C LEU A 542 23.35 9.80 10.14
N GLU A 543 22.63 10.34 9.17
CA GLU A 543 22.03 11.68 9.28
C GLU A 543 21.06 11.76 10.48
N ARG A 544 20.25 10.72 10.71
CA ARG A 544 19.34 10.63 11.86
C ARG A 544 20.08 10.60 13.20
N GLN A 545 21.15 9.82 13.30
CA GLN A 545 21.94 9.75 14.53
C GLN A 545 22.70 11.06 14.80
N LEU A 546 23.27 11.68 13.78
CA LEU A 546 23.85 13.01 13.88
C LEU A 546 22.83 14.06 14.31
N SER A 547 21.61 14.03 13.75
CA SER A 547 20.51 14.91 14.14
C SER A 547 20.06 14.69 15.58
N LYS A 548 19.99 13.43 16.03
CA LYS A 548 19.68 13.09 17.43
C LYS A 548 20.74 13.63 18.39
N ALA A 549 22.02 13.49 18.03
CA ALA A 549 23.12 14.04 18.82
C ALA A 549 23.06 15.57 18.88
N CYS A 550 22.80 16.23 17.74
CA CYS A 550 22.65 17.70 17.69
C CYS A 550 21.46 18.20 18.50
N ARG A 551 20.29 17.53 18.44
CA ARG A 551 19.13 17.89 19.28
C ARG A 551 19.43 17.83 20.76
N LYS A 552 20.10 16.76 21.24
CA LYS A 552 20.50 16.67 22.64
C LYS A 552 21.55 17.70 23.02
N ALA A 553 22.44 18.05 22.09
CA ALA A 553 23.41 19.12 22.31
C ALA A 553 22.71 20.49 22.39
N ALA A 554 21.72 20.75 21.53
CA ALA A 554 20.89 21.96 21.59
C ALA A 554 20.15 22.07 22.93
N TYR A 555 19.54 20.95 23.39
CA TYR A 555 18.91 20.89 24.71
C TYR A 555 19.89 21.28 25.83
N LYS A 556 21.11 20.67 25.85
CA LYS A 556 22.13 21.01 26.88
C LYS A 556 22.61 22.47 26.78
N ILE A 557 22.73 23.03 25.57
CA ILE A 557 23.10 24.44 25.36
C ILE A 557 22.05 25.37 26.00
N VAL A 558 20.77 25.09 25.79
CA VAL A 558 19.67 25.92 26.29
C VAL A 558 19.48 25.75 27.80
N THR A 559 19.41 24.51 28.28
CA THR A 559 19.13 24.22 29.71
C THR A 559 20.30 24.54 30.63
N GLU A 560 21.54 24.25 30.20
CA GLU A 560 22.74 24.46 31.00
C GLU A 560 23.45 25.79 30.65
N LYS A 561 22.85 26.62 29.79
CA LYS A 561 23.40 27.94 29.34
C LYS A 561 24.84 27.87 28.86
N LYS A 562 25.22 26.74 28.19
CA LYS A 562 26.56 26.51 27.65
C LYS A 562 26.72 27.21 26.28
N LYS A 563 27.90 27.75 25.99
CA LYS A 563 28.21 28.36 24.69
C LYS A 563 28.39 27.32 23.61
N SER A 564 28.91 26.14 23.94
CA SER A 564 29.17 25.04 23.02
C SER A 564 29.18 23.70 23.76
N VAL A 565 28.97 22.62 23.02
CA VAL A 565 29.02 21.23 23.50
C VAL A 565 30.01 20.44 22.63
N ARG A 566 30.93 19.74 23.27
CA ARG A 566 31.86 18.82 22.61
C ARG A 566 31.42 17.38 22.85
N ILE A 567 31.15 16.68 21.77
CA ILE A 567 30.83 15.23 21.81
C ILE A 567 32.12 14.45 21.63
N THR A 568 32.37 13.50 22.50
CA THR A 568 33.57 12.68 22.57
C THR A 568 33.21 11.21 22.61
N LYS A 569 34.16 10.30 22.37
CA LYS A 569 33.97 8.84 22.49
C LYS A 569 33.46 8.41 23.87
N LYS A 570 33.80 9.17 24.94
CA LYS A 570 33.38 8.85 26.32
C LYS A 570 31.95 9.25 26.64
N ASN A 571 31.46 10.35 26.07
CA ASN A 571 30.12 10.89 26.37
C ASN A 571 29.10 10.66 25.27
N ILE A 572 29.44 9.96 24.18
CA ILE A 572 28.54 9.68 23.06
C ILE A 572 27.28 8.95 23.51
N THR A 573 27.37 8.08 24.50
CA THR A 573 26.25 7.35 25.08
C THR A 573 25.22 8.27 25.73
N ASP A 574 25.61 9.44 26.24
CA ASP A 574 24.70 10.44 26.79
C ASP A 574 23.80 11.04 25.70
N PHE A 575 24.29 11.09 24.46
CA PHE A 575 23.61 11.68 23.32
C PHE A 575 22.82 10.65 22.52
N LEU A 576 23.35 9.47 22.30
CA LEU A 576 22.75 8.47 21.41
C LEU A 576 22.15 7.27 22.16
N GLY A 577 22.51 7.08 23.43
CA GLY A 577 22.18 5.91 24.22
C GLY A 577 23.26 4.82 24.08
N LYS A 578 22.97 3.61 24.55
CA LYS A 578 23.87 2.45 24.38
C LYS A 578 24.07 2.16 22.90
N ALA A 579 25.27 1.68 22.55
CA ALA A 579 25.57 1.21 21.20
C ALA A 579 24.50 0.20 20.75
N LYS A 580 23.99 0.38 19.54
CA LYS A 580 23.00 -0.52 18.95
C LYS A 580 23.63 -1.79 18.42
N TYR A 581 24.84 -1.64 17.92
CA TYR A 581 25.60 -2.69 17.31
C TYR A 581 26.89 -2.85 18.14
N THR A 582 26.97 -3.92 18.89
CA THR A 582 28.23 -4.39 19.46
C THR A 582 28.94 -5.20 18.41
N GLU A 583 30.23 -4.97 18.22
CA GLU A 583 31.05 -5.82 17.35
C GLU A 583 30.78 -7.30 17.71
N THR A 584 30.14 -8.01 16.82
CA THR A 584 30.24 -9.48 16.81
C THR A 584 31.63 -9.75 16.27
N LYS A 585 32.63 -9.69 17.15
CA LYS A 585 34.03 -9.96 16.73
C LYS A 585 34.04 -11.31 16.05
N ALA A 586 34.48 -11.34 14.78
CA ALA A 586 34.79 -12.59 14.14
C ALA A 586 35.65 -13.43 15.11
N GLU A 587 35.28 -14.69 15.25
CA GLU A 587 36.07 -15.59 16.12
C GLU A 587 37.49 -15.58 15.71
N LYS A 588 38.40 -15.37 16.67
CA LYS A 588 39.82 -15.19 16.39
C LYS A 588 40.60 -16.50 16.30
N GLU A 589 39.94 -17.59 16.67
CA GLU A 589 40.57 -18.91 16.73
C GLU A 589 40.15 -19.79 15.55
N ASN A 590 41.07 -20.48 14.97
CA ASN A 590 40.80 -21.49 13.94
C ASN A 590 39.99 -22.65 14.54
N GLN A 591 38.80 -22.90 14.02
CA GLN A 591 37.90 -23.94 14.52
C GLN A 591 37.56 -24.97 13.45
N VAL A 592 37.21 -26.18 13.91
CA VAL A 592 36.72 -27.24 13.03
C VAL A 592 35.22 -27.04 12.77
N GLY A 593 34.79 -27.14 11.53
CA GLY A 593 33.37 -27.04 11.16
C GLY A 593 32.79 -25.64 11.19
N LEU A 594 33.59 -24.62 11.46
CA LEU A 594 33.17 -23.21 11.42
C LEU A 594 33.83 -22.47 10.28
N CYS A 595 33.07 -21.88 9.38
CA CYS A 595 33.58 -21.16 8.23
C CYS A 595 32.89 -19.80 8.07
N THR A 596 33.63 -18.75 7.77
CA THR A 596 33.06 -17.41 7.56
C THR A 596 32.76 -17.19 6.08
N GLY A 597 31.49 -17.17 5.75
CA GLY A 597 30.97 -16.76 4.46
C GLY A 597 30.64 -15.26 4.41
N LEU A 598 30.27 -14.80 3.23
CA LEU A 598 29.88 -13.42 2.98
C LEU A 598 28.53 -13.38 2.24
N ALA A 599 27.62 -12.58 2.76
CA ALA A 599 26.33 -12.36 2.12
C ALA A 599 26.10 -10.87 1.82
N TRP A 600 25.22 -10.61 0.88
CA TRP A 600 24.74 -9.28 0.56
C TRP A 600 23.28 -9.13 0.99
N THR A 601 22.94 -7.98 1.54
CA THR A 601 21.57 -7.62 1.94
C THR A 601 21.26 -6.20 1.45
N GLU A 602 19.99 -5.81 1.48
CA GLU A 602 19.56 -4.45 1.12
C GLU A 602 20.27 -3.35 1.93
N VAL A 603 20.76 -3.68 3.10
CA VAL A 603 21.49 -2.73 3.97
C VAL A 603 23.01 -2.79 3.82
N GLY A 604 23.52 -3.64 2.92
CA GLY A 604 24.93 -3.81 2.63
C GLY A 604 25.41 -5.25 2.83
N GLY A 605 26.74 -5.45 2.77
CA GLY A 605 27.35 -6.75 3.03
C GLY A 605 27.33 -7.11 4.52
N VAL A 606 27.21 -8.41 4.80
CA VAL A 606 27.31 -8.99 6.15
C VAL A 606 28.17 -10.23 6.14
N ILE A 607 28.83 -10.54 7.26
CA ILE A 607 29.47 -11.85 7.45
C ILE A 607 28.39 -12.90 7.69
N LEU A 608 28.64 -14.10 7.24
CA LEU A 608 27.73 -15.24 7.32
C LEU A 608 28.48 -16.44 7.91
N PRO A 609 28.51 -16.59 9.23
CA PRO A 609 29.10 -17.77 9.84
C PRO A 609 28.29 -19.03 9.44
N VAL A 610 29.02 -20.10 9.14
CA VAL A 610 28.47 -21.40 8.79
C VAL A 610 29.05 -22.44 9.74
N GLU A 611 28.19 -23.03 10.56
CA GLU A 611 28.56 -24.06 11.54
C GLU A 611 28.14 -25.42 11.02
N VAL A 612 29.02 -26.40 11.13
CA VAL A 612 28.74 -27.78 10.72
C VAL A 612 29.05 -28.73 11.85
N ALA A 613 28.07 -29.55 12.19
CA ALA A 613 28.23 -30.68 13.08
C ALA A 613 28.02 -31.99 12.30
N VAL A 614 28.91 -32.95 12.55
CA VAL A 614 28.84 -34.32 12.00
C VAL A 614 28.54 -35.27 13.14
N LEU A 615 27.45 -35.98 13.05
CA LEU A 615 26.93 -36.89 14.08
C LEU A 615 26.71 -38.29 13.47
N LYS A 616 26.90 -39.35 14.25
CA LYS A 616 26.53 -40.68 13.78
C LYS A 616 25.05 -40.72 13.47
N GLY A 617 24.68 -41.17 12.28
CA GLY A 617 23.31 -41.13 11.80
C GLY A 617 23.03 -42.04 10.62
N LYS A 618 22.11 -41.63 9.75
CA LYS A 618 21.62 -42.41 8.59
C LYS A 618 21.82 -41.67 7.26
N GLY A 619 22.73 -40.72 7.20
CA GLY A 619 23.02 -39.95 5.99
C GLY A 619 22.10 -38.74 5.74
N ASN A 620 21.47 -38.22 6.77
CA ASN A 620 20.60 -37.03 6.60
C ASN A 620 21.44 -35.76 6.50
N LEU A 621 21.09 -34.88 5.54
CA LEU A 621 21.57 -33.51 5.49
C LEU A 621 20.50 -32.60 6.10
N LEU A 622 20.80 -32.02 7.27
CA LEU A 622 19.95 -31.09 7.95
C LEU A 622 20.48 -29.66 7.72
N LEU A 623 19.63 -28.80 7.17
CA LEU A 623 19.95 -27.40 6.86
C LEU A 623 19.05 -26.50 7.69
N THR A 624 19.61 -25.66 8.58
CA THR A 624 18.85 -24.77 9.46
C THR A 624 19.35 -23.33 9.42
N GLY A 625 18.53 -22.35 9.82
CA GLY A 625 18.83 -20.92 9.82
C GLY A 625 17.98 -20.08 8.88
N GLN A 626 16.73 -20.49 8.63
CA GLN A 626 15.77 -19.84 7.70
C GLN A 626 16.33 -19.69 6.28
N LEU A 627 16.78 -20.81 5.71
CA LEU A 627 17.33 -20.84 4.36
C LEU A 627 16.23 -20.91 3.32
N GLY A 628 16.33 -20.08 2.28
CA GLY A 628 15.51 -20.18 1.07
C GLY A 628 15.89 -21.38 0.22
N ASP A 629 15.13 -21.62 -0.84
CA ASP A 629 15.26 -22.87 -1.61
C ASP A 629 16.57 -22.92 -2.42
N VAL A 630 17.03 -21.77 -2.96
CA VAL A 630 18.33 -21.68 -3.67
C VAL A 630 19.50 -22.04 -2.75
N MET A 631 19.45 -21.60 -1.50
CA MET A 631 20.50 -21.88 -0.53
C MET A 631 20.48 -23.35 -0.08
N LYS A 632 19.29 -23.95 0.04
CA LYS A 632 19.15 -25.39 0.30
C LYS A 632 19.67 -26.25 -0.84
N GLU A 633 19.40 -25.86 -2.09
CA GLU A 633 20.00 -26.51 -3.27
C GLU A 633 21.51 -26.40 -3.27
N SER A 634 22.06 -25.23 -2.95
CA SER A 634 23.50 -25.02 -2.84
C SER A 634 24.14 -25.95 -1.78
N GLY A 635 23.44 -26.17 -0.64
CA GLY A 635 23.90 -27.14 0.38
C GLY A 635 23.91 -28.59 -0.11
N ARG A 636 22.88 -28.99 -0.88
CA ARG A 636 22.84 -30.32 -1.52
C ARG A 636 23.94 -30.48 -2.57
N ALA A 637 24.17 -29.45 -3.37
CA ALA A 637 25.25 -29.44 -4.36
C ALA A 637 26.63 -29.55 -3.69
N ALA A 638 26.84 -28.84 -2.57
CA ALA A 638 28.05 -28.92 -1.76
C ALA A 638 28.31 -30.33 -1.28
N LEU A 639 27.33 -31.00 -0.69
CA LEU A 639 27.44 -32.39 -0.24
C LEU A 639 27.76 -33.35 -1.40
N THR A 640 27.07 -33.21 -2.54
CA THR A 640 27.31 -34.04 -3.73
C THR A 640 28.73 -33.82 -4.28
N CYS A 641 29.23 -32.59 -4.27
CA CYS A 641 30.57 -32.26 -4.68
C CYS A 641 31.65 -32.93 -3.77
N ILE A 642 31.38 -32.98 -2.46
CA ILE A 642 32.24 -33.64 -1.48
C ILE A 642 32.23 -35.16 -1.71
N ARG A 643 31.06 -35.77 -1.90
CA ARG A 643 30.94 -37.21 -2.19
C ARG A 643 31.76 -37.62 -3.43
N ALA A 644 31.65 -36.83 -4.51
CA ALA A 644 32.41 -37.05 -5.72
C ALA A 644 33.95 -36.92 -5.55
N ARG A 645 34.43 -36.39 -4.39
CA ARG A 645 35.83 -36.15 -4.08
C ARG A 645 36.28 -36.82 -2.79
N SER A 646 35.50 -37.71 -2.23
CA SER A 646 35.80 -38.38 -0.94
C SER A 646 37.18 -38.98 -0.91
N GLU A 647 37.56 -39.74 -1.94
CA GLU A 647 38.91 -40.34 -2.08
C GLU A 647 40.02 -39.29 -2.05
N LYS A 648 39.92 -38.22 -2.84
CA LYS A 648 40.87 -37.13 -2.91
C LYS A 648 41.03 -36.38 -1.60
N LEU A 649 39.93 -36.21 -0.88
CA LEU A 649 39.86 -35.53 0.41
C LEU A 649 40.21 -36.44 1.58
N LYS A 650 40.45 -37.71 1.32
CA LYS A 650 40.68 -38.77 2.35
C LYS A 650 39.56 -38.84 3.37
N ILE A 651 38.32 -38.72 2.89
CA ILE A 651 37.11 -38.88 3.67
C ILE A 651 36.58 -40.27 3.39
N ASP A 652 36.07 -40.96 4.43
CA ASP A 652 35.46 -42.27 4.28
C ASP A 652 34.34 -42.24 3.22
N GLU A 653 34.38 -43.19 2.28
CA GLU A 653 33.38 -43.24 1.21
C GLU A 653 31.93 -43.44 1.72
N LYS A 654 31.78 -44.07 2.92
CA LYS A 654 30.46 -44.28 3.55
C LYS A 654 30.02 -43.16 4.46
N PHE A 655 30.76 -42.03 4.52
CA PHE A 655 30.45 -40.93 5.44
C PHE A 655 28.98 -40.47 5.28
N TYR A 656 28.44 -40.52 4.08
CA TYR A 656 27.10 -40.05 3.76
C TYR A 656 25.99 -41.07 4.12
N GLU A 657 26.35 -42.28 4.51
CA GLU A 657 25.42 -43.32 4.99
C GLU A 657 25.45 -43.47 6.51
N GLU A 658 26.61 -43.18 7.13
CA GLU A 658 26.87 -43.44 8.54
C GLU A 658 26.79 -42.18 9.41
N ASN A 659 26.78 -40.98 8.79
CA ASN A 659 26.76 -39.72 9.51
C ASN A 659 25.63 -38.81 9.04
N ASP A 660 24.91 -38.20 9.97
CA ASP A 660 24.07 -37.07 9.72
C ASP A 660 24.89 -35.79 9.77
N ILE A 661 24.73 -34.95 8.77
CA ILE A 661 25.45 -33.67 8.64
C ILE A 661 24.45 -32.54 8.89
N HIS A 662 24.70 -31.76 9.94
CA HIS A 662 23.89 -30.60 10.26
C HIS A 662 24.66 -29.32 9.93
N VAL A 663 24.17 -28.55 8.96
CA VAL A 663 24.70 -27.23 8.61
C VAL A 663 23.77 -26.18 9.18
N HIS A 664 24.30 -25.34 10.04
CA HIS A 664 23.53 -24.28 10.70
C HIS A 664 24.08 -22.91 10.33
N PHE A 665 23.16 -22.01 10.03
CA PHE A 665 23.47 -20.58 9.83
C PHE A 665 22.89 -19.81 11.01
N PRO A 666 23.71 -19.28 11.92
CA PRO A 666 23.26 -18.46 13.03
C PRO A 666 22.42 -17.26 12.59
N GLU A 667 21.76 -16.58 13.54
CA GLU A 667 20.80 -15.49 13.29
C GLU A 667 19.53 -15.95 12.53
N GLY A 668 18.84 -16.97 13.06
CA GLY A 668 17.63 -17.53 12.47
C GLY A 668 16.42 -16.57 12.33
N ALA A 669 16.52 -15.35 12.81
CA ALA A 669 15.48 -14.33 12.61
C ALA A 669 15.53 -13.66 11.21
N VAL A 670 16.64 -13.81 10.48
CA VAL A 670 16.85 -13.19 9.16
C VAL A 670 16.79 -14.27 8.08
N PRO A 671 15.83 -14.20 7.13
CA PRO A 671 15.82 -15.11 5.98
C PRO A 671 17.07 -14.95 5.13
N LYS A 672 17.62 -16.09 4.68
CA LYS A 672 18.85 -16.13 3.89
C LYS A 672 18.59 -16.95 2.63
N ASP A 673 18.89 -16.38 1.47
CA ASP A 673 18.81 -17.11 0.21
C ASP A 673 19.93 -16.70 -0.75
N GLY A 674 20.30 -17.63 -1.64
CA GLY A 674 21.30 -17.38 -2.67
C GLY A 674 22.36 -18.49 -2.79
N PRO A 675 22.97 -18.64 -3.98
CA PRO A 675 23.92 -19.72 -4.25
C PRO A 675 25.36 -19.43 -3.75
N SER A 676 25.67 -18.18 -3.37
CA SER A 676 27.03 -17.69 -3.10
C SER A 676 27.70 -18.24 -1.84
N ALA A 677 26.98 -19.00 -1.00
CA ALA A 677 27.51 -19.69 0.17
C ALA A 677 28.03 -21.11 -0.15
N GLY A 678 27.99 -21.53 -1.40
CA GLY A 678 28.33 -22.91 -1.81
C GLY A 678 29.75 -23.32 -1.39
N ILE A 679 30.76 -22.49 -1.67
CA ILE A 679 32.16 -22.81 -1.26
C ILE A 679 32.30 -22.79 0.27
N THR A 680 31.56 -21.92 0.95
CA THR A 680 31.59 -21.81 2.43
C THR A 680 31.05 -23.08 3.09
N MET A 681 29.87 -23.53 2.64
CA MET A 681 29.27 -24.79 3.11
C MET A 681 30.17 -26.00 2.83
N THR A 682 30.73 -26.06 1.62
CA THR A 682 31.65 -27.14 1.24
C THR A 682 32.85 -27.16 2.16
N THR A 683 33.49 -26.00 2.39
CA THR A 683 34.65 -25.89 3.25
C THR A 683 34.37 -26.28 4.70
N ALA A 684 33.22 -25.81 5.24
CA ALA A 684 32.81 -26.14 6.60
C ALA A 684 32.49 -27.64 6.77
N ILE A 685 31.83 -28.26 5.79
CA ILE A 685 31.56 -29.72 5.81
C ILE A 685 32.84 -30.52 5.70
N VAL A 686 33.75 -30.18 4.78
CA VAL A 686 35.04 -30.85 4.65
C VAL A 686 35.85 -30.71 5.92
N SER A 687 35.91 -29.53 6.52
CA SER A 687 36.54 -29.29 7.81
C SER A 687 36.00 -30.22 8.90
N ALA A 688 34.68 -30.27 9.04
CA ALA A 688 34.03 -31.12 10.05
C ALA A 688 34.30 -32.62 9.83
N LEU A 689 34.33 -33.09 8.56
CA LEU A 689 34.56 -34.48 8.22
C LEU A 689 36.06 -34.89 8.36
N THR A 690 36.98 -33.96 8.08
CA THR A 690 38.42 -34.26 8.14
C THR A 690 39.07 -33.89 9.46
N GLY A 691 38.36 -33.16 10.35
CA GLY A 691 38.90 -32.62 11.60
C GLY A 691 39.92 -31.49 11.42
N LYS A 692 40.11 -30.99 10.19
CA LYS A 692 41.02 -29.87 9.90
C LYS A 692 40.35 -28.54 10.26
N LYS A 693 41.10 -27.65 10.91
CA LYS A 693 40.59 -26.35 11.30
C LYS A 693 40.48 -25.40 10.11
N VAL A 694 39.43 -24.59 10.09
CA VAL A 694 39.29 -23.48 9.14
C VAL A 694 39.98 -22.24 9.69
N ARG A 695 40.66 -21.49 8.85
CA ARG A 695 41.31 -20.23 9.21
C ARG A 695 40.23 -19.17 9.56
N ALA A 696 40.39 -18.60 10.75
CA ALA A 696 39.51 -17.52 11.24
C ALA A 696 39.71 -16.16 10.54
N ASP A 697 40.94 -15.94 9.97
CA ASP A 697 41.31 -14.70 9.26
C ASP A 697 40.92 -14.70 7.77
N VAL A 698 40.08 -15.66 7.35
CA VAL A 698 39.68 -15.82 5.95
C VAL A 698 38.16 -15.80 5.87
N ALA A 699 37.60 -14.97 5.01
CA ALA A 699 36.21 -15.03 4.58
C ALA A 699 36.14 -15.50 3.12
N MET A 700 35.00 -16.08 2.75
CA MET A 700 34.84 -16.60 1.39
C MET A 700 33.45 -16.42 0.84
N THR A 701 33.39 -16.32 -0.50
CA THR A 701 32.13 -16.28 -1.23
C THR A 701 32.29 -16.90 -2.62
N GLY A 702 31.35 -17.71 -3.05
CA GLY A 702 31.37 -18.37 -4.36
C GLY A 702 30.28 -19.41 -4.47
N GLU A 703 29.70 -19.54 -5.65
CA GLU A 703 28.79 -20.62 -5.98
C GLU A 703 29.62 -21.86 -6.38
N ILE A 704 29.11 -23.04 -6.04
CA ILE A 704 29.79 -24.29 -6.33
C ILE A 704 28.97 -25.15 -7.29
N THR A 705 29.66 -25.78 -8.24
CA THR A 705 29.08 -26.82 -9.10
C THR A 705 29.37 -28.22 -8.54
N LEU A 706 28.62 -29.22 -9.01
CA LEU A 706 28.81 -30.65 -8.64
C LEU A 706 30.24 -31.13 -8.97
N ARG A 707 30.88 -30.50 -10.00
CA ARG A 707 32.26 -30.79 -10.41
C ARG A 707 33.32 -29.97 -9.64
N GLY A 708 32.88 -29.18 -8.65
CA GLY A 708 33.75 -28.34 -7.83
C GLY A 708 34.33 -27.12 -8.51
N LYS A 709 33.77 -26.67 -9.63
CA LYS A 709 34.09 -25.40 -10.22
C LYS A 709 33.42 -24.29 -9.40
N VAL A 710 34.14 -23.19 -9.19
CA VAL A 710 33.62 -22.00 -8.50
C VAL A 710 33.10 -21.01 -9.53
N LEU A 711 31.83 -20.64 -9.39
CA LEU A 711 31.13 -19.73 -10.29
C LEU A 711 31.10 -18.30 -9.72
N PRO A 712 30.96 -17.28 -10.59
CA PRO A 712 30.94 -15.88 -10.20
C PRO A 712 29.71 -15.53 -9.35
N ILE A 713 29.85 -14.47 -8.55
CA ILE A 713 28.82 -13.97 -7.63
C ILE A 713 28.60 -12.47 -7.82
N GLY A 714 27.48 -11.96 -7.33
CA GLY A 714 27.20 -10.52 -7.26
C GLY A 714 27.62 -9.91 -5.92
N GLY A 715 27.82 -8.58 -5.92
CA GLY A 715 28.04 -7.78 -4.71
C GLY A 715 29.38 -8.05 -4.01
N LEU A 716 30.44 -8.33 -4.76
CA LEU A 716 31.77 -8.60 -4.20
C LEU A 716 32.29 -7.43 -3.35
N LYS A 717 32.04 -6.18 -3.77
CA LYS A 717 32.48 -4.98 -3.06
C LYS A 717 31.83 -4.90 -1.66
N GLU A 718 30.51 -5.04 -1.57
CA GLU A 718 29.76 -5.00 -0.31
C GLU A 718 30.16 -6.15 0.62
N LYS A 719 30.29 -7.34 0.08
CA LYS A 719 30.71 -8.53 0.81
C LYS A 719 32.12 -8.36 1.40
N SER A 720 33.03 -7.84 0.63
CA SER A 720 34.44 -7.59 1.07
C SER A 720 34.51 -6.49 2.12
N LEU A 721 33.68 -5.45 2.00
CA LEU A 721 33.56 -4.41 3.02
C LEU A 721 33.05 -4.97 4.35
N ALA A 722 32.17 -5.96 4.33
CA ALA A 722 31.72 -6.64 5.54
C ALA A 722 32.87 -7.41 6.21
N ALA A 723 33.65 -8.14 5.43
CA ALA A 723 34.85 -8.83 5.94
C ALA A 723 35.83 -7.82 6.56
N TYR A 724 36.12 -6.72 5.87
CA TYR A 724 37.00 -5.66 6.35
C TYR A 724 36.58 -5.07 7.69
N ARG A 725 35.27 -4.79 7.85
CA ARG A 725 34.67 -4.26 9.12
C ARG A 725 34.90 -5.19 10.30
N GLU A 726 34.78 -6.49 10.06
CA GLU A 726 34.96 -7.51 11.10
C GLU A 726 36.47 -7.90 11.30
N GLY A 727 37.39 -7.15 10.67
CA GLY A 727 38.81 -7.36 10.80
C GLY A 727 39.35 -8.55 10.02
N ILE A 728 38.57 -9.08 9.07
CA ILE A 728 39.02 -10.15 8.16
C ILE A 728 39.54 -9.51 6.87
N TYR A 729 40.81 -9.60 6.66
CA TYR A 729 41.50 -8.96 5.53
C TYR A 729 41.76 -9.89 4.35
N THR A 730 41.54 -11.19 4.49
CA THR A 730 41.71 -12.17 3.41
C THR A 730 40.40 -12.65 2.91
N VAL A 731 40.10 -12.47 1.61
CA VAL A 731 38.84 -12.89 0.98
C VAL A 731 39.14 -13.86 -0.16
N ILE A 732 38.59 -15.08 -0.09
CA ILE A 732 38.59 -16.04 -1.20
C ILE A 732 37.39 -15.73 -2.07
N MET A 733 37.60 -15.53 -3.37
CA MET A 733 36.55 -15.15 -4.32
C MET A 733 36.71 -15.91 -5.64
N PRO A 734 35.62 -16.01 -6.46
CA PRO A 734 35.76 -16.60 -7.78
C PRO A 734 36.69 -15.79 -8.68
N LYS A 735 37.52 -16.45 -9.47
CA LYS A 735 38.44 -15.80 -10.42
C LYS A 735 37.70 -14.91 -11.44
N ALA A 736 36.53 -15.32 -11.87
CA ALA A 736 35.70 -14.52 -12.77
C ALA A 736 35.30 -13.13 -12.22
N ASN A 737 35.37 -12.95 -10.88
CA ASN A 737 35.12 -11.67 -10.22
C ASN A 737 36.37 -10.79 -10.07
N GLU A 738 37.53 -11.16 -10.61
CA GLU A 738 38.74 -10.30 -10.57
C GLU A 738 38.47 -8.93 -11.20
N ARG A 739 37.66 -8.87 -12.25
CA ARG A 739 37.25 -7.63 -12.91
C ARG A 739 36.51 -6.67 -11.96
N ASP A 740 35.80 -7.20 -10.97
CA ASP A 740 35.03 -6.40 -10.02
C ASP A 740 35.96 -5.68 -9.02
N LEU A 741 37.25 -6.10 -8.91
CA LEU A 741 38.25 -5.43 -8.08
C LEU A 741 38.59 -4.02 -8.58
N ASP A 742 38.29 -3.68 -9.83
CA ASP A 742 38.46 -2.33 -10.36
C ASP A 742 37.48 -1.32 -9.80
N GLU A 743 36.44 -1.81 -9.12
CA GLU A 743 35.45 -0.97 -8.43
C GLU A 743 35.85 -0.60 -7.01
N PHE A 744 36.94 -1.19 -6.51
CA PHE A 744 37.42 -0.94 -5.14
C PHE A 744 38.28 0.32 -5.08
N ALA A 745 38.08 1.11 -4.02
CA ALA A 745 38.96 2.22 -3.74
C ALA A 745 40.42 1.72 -3.54
N PRO A 746 41.43 2.41 -4.08
CA PRO A 746 42.83 1.98 -3.99
C PRO A 746 43.30 1.69 -2.55
N GLU A 747 42.82 2.47 -1.59
CA GLU A 747 43.13 2.32 -0.17
C GLU A 747 42.62 1.00 0.42
N LEU A 748 41.43 0.55 0.00
CA LEU A 748 40.82 -0.70 0.43
C LEU A 748 41.53 -1.89 -0.23
N LYS A 749 41.82 -1.77 -1.54
CA LYS A 749 42.51 -2.79 -2.31
C LYS A 749 43.92 -3.04 -1.73
N ALA A 750 44.58 -2.01 -1.22
CA ALA A 750 45.89 -2.12 -0.59
C ALA A 750 45.84 -2.81 0.80
N LYS A 751 44.73 -2.75 1.50
CA LYS A 751 44.59 -3.32 2.86
C LYS A 751 44.00 -4.75 2.87
N MET A 752 43.39 -5.18 1.78
CA MET A 752 42.78 -6.50 1.67
C MET A 752 43.56 -7.42 0.74
N LYS A 753 43.61 -8.69 1.08
CA LYS A 753 44.19 -9.74 0.24
C LYS A 753 43.08 -10.53 -0.42
N PHE A 754 42.91 -10.37 -1.72
CA PHE A 754 41.98 -11.15 -2.52
C PHE A 754 42.68 -12.38 -3.10
N ILE A 755 42.03 -13.53 -2.95
CA ILE A 755 42.54 -14.81 -3.47
C ILE A 755 41.54 -15.32 -4.50
N PRO A 756 41.79 -15.12 -5.80
CA PRO A 756 40.95 -15.64 -6.85
C PRO A 756 41.12 -17.15 -6.99
N VAL A 757 39.99 -17.88 -7.07
CA VAL A 757 39.96 -19.34 -7.19
C VAL A 757 39.06 -19.80 -8.31
N GLU A 758 39.39 -20.89 -8.98
CA GLU A 758 38.59 -21.52 -10.03
C GLU A 758 37.92 -22.81 -9.52
N THR A 759 38.52 -23.45 -8.53
CA THR A 759 38.09 -24.76 -8.04
C THR A 759 38.02 -24.80 -6.51
N ILE A 760 37.16 -25.70 -6.01
CA ILE A 760 37.02 -25.93 -4.57
C ILE A 760 38.35 -26.44 -3.93
N ASP A 761 39.16 -27.18 -4.69
CA ASP A 761 40.42 -27.66 -4.20
C ASP A 761 41.40 -26.51 -3.84
N GLU A 762 41.37 -25.43 -4.61
CA GLU A 762 42.14 -24.21 -4.32
C GLU A 762 41.59 -23.51 -3.07
N VAL A 763 40.26 -23.47 -2.90
CA VAL A 763 39.63 -22.92 -1.70
C VAL A 763 40.07 -23.68 -0.46
N LEU A 764 39.96 -25.02 -0.47
CA LEU A 764 40.33 -25.87 0.66
C LEU A 764 41.81 -25.75 1.03
N LYS A 765 42.69 -25.64 0.03
CA LYS A 765 44.14 -25.46 0.24
C LYS A 765 44.46 -24.16 0.98
N VAL A 766 43.68 -23.11 0.77
CA VAL A 766 43.90 -21.80 1.41
C VAL A 766 43.20 -21.71 2.76
N ALA A 767 41.99 -22.27 2.85
CA ALA A 767 41.09 -22.11 4.00
C ALA A 767 41.38 -23.07 5.14
N LEU A 768 41.87 -24.29 4.85
CA LEU A 768 42.15 -25.31 5.87
C LEU A 768 43.59 -25.26 6.34
N VAL A 769 43.76 -25.46 7.64
CA VAL A 769 45.06 -25.64 8.30
C VAL A 769 45.11 -27.03 8.90
N ASP A 770 46.33 -27.59 8.91
CA ASP A 770 46.57 -28.91 9.49
C ASP A 770 46.50 -28.89 11.01
#